data_376a529b6711b60acaedc0e38d6b25c9
#
_entry.id   376a529b6711b60acaedc0e38d6b25c9
#
_cell.length_a   1.000
_cell.length_b   1.000
_cell.length_c   1.000
_cell.angle_alpha   90.00
_cell.angle_beta   90.00
_cell.angle_gamma   90.00
#
_symmetry.space_group_name_H-M   'P 1'
#
loop_
_entity.id
_entity.type
_entity.pdbx_description
1 polymer ?
#
loop_
_entity_poly.entity_id
_entity_poly.type
_entity_poly.pdbx_seq_one_letter_code
_entity_poly.pdbx_strand_id
1 'polypeptide(L)'
;MKKIYLSVFLAGVTLFSFAQSKIDLASQGLLRQQDFLEKLGDDALLQTEKDGSLIKPFGNDVKRIVVLIDLEKDANVAEIEAEGGVIRSQIDNLALVEIDYDKVVEISNLKSVKRLSMPKKLHAKMDQARTKTGVNTVHRPLGGALPQAYKGKGVVAGLVDCGLSITHPNFINTADGTSRVKRAYTISGQHGITVEYDESKLSQFTTDLSTQTHGTHVAGIMAGGYKNLADTVNYYGVASEADIVMVGLGNDTYDNNILLGVDKIIKYAEANNQPAVVNLSLGSNTGPHDGTELFSQYLNKLGERAVICVAAGNEGADGIAITKKCTESDKEIKTFVVPATRSTGQTGSLEVWSDTEQMFKLTPVIYDLKTNEVVYAMPTIEASTNGEYKYIASGQYAAEGDMTSPIFDKAFLNSYIGFGSDVDSYNNRYSVNMQYYLLFNTETNSLGNNYAFAIQVEGNSGQRLDVYCMSIYSTLSSNGLAGWTNGGGDGSISDMSCAANVISVGSFTSKNKVPIRLPGYGYNINIKLDEISSFSSYGTLIDGRKLPHISAPGCVVVSSMSPYYMNLALSQGVYDFGEYNLVAKTTYKGKAYYYDLMQGTSMSSPFAAGAVALMLQANPDLNVEEVRNILMETANRDIYVTTTGNPVQWGAGKIDVLNAVKKAVELGAGVENIVADNADKLFVTPVGQNQYNVTVLGAADVQVALCNMAGQIVENASAQGETVAVDASTVANGVYVLVVEADGVKYTSKIVVK
;
A
#
# COMPACT_ATOMS: atom_id res chain seq x y z
N MET A 1 25.14 14.98 -52.24
CA MET A 1 26.33 14.31 -51.70
C MET A 1 26.78 15.08 -50.48
N LYS A 2 26.39 14.64 -49.31
CA LYS A 2 27.06 14.99 -48.05
C LYS A 2 27.30 13.68 -47.34
N LYS A 3 28.55 13.28 -47.23
CA LYS A 3 29.02 12.13 -46.47
C LYS A 3 28.91 12.52 -45.00
N ILE A 4 28.04 11.82 -44.28
CA ILE A 4 28.03 11.84 -42.81
C ILE A 4 29.01 10.77 -42.39
N TYR A 5 30.05 11.17 -41.68
CA TYR A 5 31.02 10.27 -41.04
C TYR A 5 30.30 9.55 -39.90
N LEU A 6 30.14 8.26 -40.06
CA LEU A 6 29.74 7.34 -39.04
C LEU A 6 30.94 7.16 -38.08
N SER A 7 30.98 7.90 -37.01
CA SER A 7 31.93 7.63 -35.91
C SER A 7 31.46 6.38 -35.18
N VAL A 8 32.15 5.28 -35.47
CA VAL A 8 32.01 4.04 -34.70
C VAL A 8 32.54 4.31 -33.29
N PHE A 9 31.65 4.61 -32.37
CA PHE A 9 31.93 4.45 -30.96
C PHE A 9 31.72 2.97 -30.65
N LEU A 10 32.80 2.23 -30.58
CA LEU A 10 32.86 0.91 -29.95
C LEU A 10 32.63 1.11 -28.44
N ALA A 11 31.39 1.33 -28.03
CA ALA A 11 31.00 1.07 -26.67
C ALA A 11 30.93 -0.45 -26.53
N GLY A 12 31.95 -1.03 -25.91
CA GLY A 12 31.97 -2.45 -25.65
C GLY A 12 30.69 -2.85 -24.91
N VAL A 13 29.82 -3.55 -25.62
CA VAL A 13 28.81 -4.39 -24.97
C VAL A 13 29.62 -5.52 -24.33
N THR A 14 30.08 -5.30 -23.13
CA THR A 14 30.47 -6.40 -22.26
C THR A 14 29.23 -7.28 -22.18
N LEU A 15 29.33 -8.45 -22.76
CA LEU A 15 28.48 -9.59 -22.45
C LEU A 15 28.61 -9.78 -20.94
N PHE A 16 27.68 -9.17 -20.16
CA PHE A 16 27.54 -9.49 -18.76
C PHE A 16 27.09 -10.94 -18.71
N SER A 17 28.00 -11.82 -18.39
CA SER A 17 27.63 -13.12 -17.85
C SER A 17 26.93 -12.77 -16.53
N PHE A 18 25.61 -12.83 -16.50
CA PHE A 18 24.83 -12.59 -15.30
C PHE A 18 24.98 -13.77 -14.33
N ALA A 19 26.13 -13.85 -13.69
CA ALA A 19 26.23 -14.52 -12.42
C ALA A 19 25.42 -13.67 -11.44
N GLN A 20 24.25 -14.11 -11.08
CA GLN A 20 23.31 -13.54 -10.10
C GLN A 20 23.40 -12.00 -9.97
N SER A 21 22.71 -11.27 -10.83
CA SER A 21 22.68 -9.81 -10.77
C SER A 21 22.13 -9.38 -9.41
N LYS A 22 22.82 -8.46 -8.74
CA LYS A 22 22.34 -7.87 -7.48
C LYS A 22 21.21 -6.83 -7.68
N ILE A 23 20.87 -6.52 -8.93
CA ILE A 23 19.74 -5.67 -9.31
C ILE A 23 18.55 -6.59 -9.59
N ASP A 24 17.39 -6.33 -8.98
CA ASP A 24 16.18 -7.10 -9.23
C ASP A 24 15.73 -7.03 -10.71
N LEU A 25 15.01 -8.05 -11.17
CA LEU A 25 14.69 -8.21 -12.59
C LEU A 25 13.82 -7.07 -13.15
N ALA A 26 12.90 -6.56 -12.37
CA ALA A 26 12.05 -5.42 -12.75
C ALA A 26 12.90 -4.16 -12.97
N SER A 27 13.88 -3.91 -12.08
CA SER A 27 14.83 -2.80 -12.21
C SER A 27 15.76 -2.96 -13.42
N GLN A 28 16.21 -4.19 -13.72
CA GLN A 28 16.99 -4.47 -14.94
C GLN A 28 16.17 -4.15 -16.21
N GLY A 29 14.89 -4.52 -16.23
CA GLY A 29 13.98 -4.18 -17.30
C GLY A 29 13.80 -2.68 -17.49
N LEU A 30 13.65 -1.92 -16.38
CA LEU A 30 13.55 -0.45 -16.43
C LEU A 30 14.80 0.21 -17.00
N LEU A 31 16.00 -0.25 -16.65
CA LEU A 31 17.26 0.23 -17.22
C LEU A 31 17.30 0.00 -18.74
N ARG A 32 16.89 -1.19 -19.19
CA ARG A 32 16.87 -1.52 -20.62
C ARG A 32 15.81 -0.72 -21.38
N GLN A 33 14.65 -0.51 -20.80
CA GLN A 33 13.58 0.32 -21.36
C GLN A 33 14.06 1.75 -21.59
N GLN A 34 14.74 2.32 -20.60
CA GLN A 34 15.29 3.66 -20.68
C GLN A 34 16.27 3.80 -21.85
N ASP A 35 17.22 2.87 -22.00
CA ASP A 35 18.19 2.84 -23.10
C ASP A 35 17.52 2.76 -24.47
N PHE A 36 16.41 2.03 -24.58
CA PHE A 36 15.63 1.93 -25.80
C PHE A 36 14.91 3.25 -26.12
N LEU A 37 14.25 3.86 -25.16
CA LEU A 37 13.51 5.09 -25.34
C LEU A 37 14.43 6.27 -25.72
N GLU A 38 15.64 6.30 -25.19
CA GLU A 38 16.65 7.29 -25.58
C GLU A 38 17.07 7.16 -27.05
N LYS A 39 17.03 5.95 -27.62
CA LYS A 39 17.28 5.71 -29.06
C LYS A 39 16.12 6.12 -29.96
N LEU A 40 14.88 6.12 -29.45
CA LEU A 40 13.69 6.54 -30.19
C LEU A 40 13.60 8.07 -30.36
N GLY A 41 14.30 8.85 -29.51
CA GLY A 41 14.36 10.30 -29.56
C GLY A 41 13.27 11.01 -28.75
N ASP A 42 13.28 12.35 -28.84
CA ASP A 42 12.58 13.26 -27.93
C ASP A 42 11.05 13.05 -27.86
N ASP A 43 10.39 12.73 -28.97
CA ASP A 43 8.92 12.58 -29.02
C ASP A 43 8.44 11.34 -28.26
N ALA A 44 9.16 10.23 -28.37
CA ALA A 44 8.82 9.01 -27.64
C ALA A 44 9.07 9.14 -26.14
N LEU A 45 10.16 9.83 -25.80
CA LEU A 45 10.50 10.16 -24.41
C LEU A 45 9.47 11.07 -23.75
N LEU A 46 9.02 12.13 -24.46
CA LEU A 46 7.98 13.05 -23.97
C LEU A 46 6.64 12.34 -23.74
N GLN A 47 6.28 11.37 -24.58
CA GLN A 47 5.04 10.60 -24.40
C GLN A 47 5.11 9.72 -23.17
N THR A 48 6.22 9.00 -23.01
CA THR A 48 6.45 8.11 -21.86
C THR A 48 6.66 8.87 -20.54
N GLU A 49 7.22 10.08 -20.59
CA GLU A 49 7.31 10.97 -19.43
C GLU A 49 5.91 11.40 -18.93
N LYS A 50 5.00 11.76 -19.86
CA LYS A 50 3.60 12.07 -19.52
C LYS A 50 2.87 10.90 -18.91
N ASP A 51 3.13 9.68 -19.34
CA ASP A 51 2.55 8.46 -18.83
C ASP A 51 3.22 7.99 -17.52
N GLY A 52 4.34 8.62 -17.16
CA GLY A 52 5.08 8.33 -15.92
C GLY A 52 5.82 7.00 -15.92
N SER A 53 6.11 6.43 -17.07
CA SER A 53 6.88 5.19 -17.22
C SER A 53 8.39 5.41 -17.31
N LEU A 54 8.84 6.65 -17.37
CA LEU A 54 10.26 7.02 -17.40
C LEU A 54 10.82 7.22 -15.99
N ILE A 55 11.97 6.61 -15.74
CA ILE A 55 12.74 6.80 -14.50
C ILE A 55 13.71 7.99 -14.62
N LYS A 56 14.20 8.30 -15.83
CA LYS A 56 15.20 9.35 -16.07
C LYS A 56 14.55 10.64 -16.61
N PRO A 57 14.60 11.77 -15.88
CA PRO A 57 14.06 13.04 -16.39
C PRO A 57 14.91 13.57 -17.57
N PHE A 58 14.24 14.30 -18.45
CA PHE A 58 14.85 14.98 -19.59
C PHE A 58 15.60 16.23 -19.11
N GLY A 59 16.88 16.41 -19.50
CA GLY A 59 17.68 17.61 -19.22
C GLY A 59 19.16 17.32 -18.89
N ASN A 60 19.97 18.37 -18.86
CA ASN A 60 21.42 18.29 -18.66
C ASN A 60 21.89 18.16 -17.21
N ASP A 61 20.98 17.99 -16.26
CA ASP A 61 21.35 17.91 -14.83
C ASP A 61 21.69 16.48 -14.40
N VAL A 62 22.60 16.39 -13.45
CA VAL A 62 23.00 15.13 -12.79
C VAL A 62 21.77 14.46 -12.20
N LYS A 63 21.53 13.25 -12.62
CA LYS A 63 20.25 12.54 -12.40
C LYS A 63 20.40 11.57 -11.24
N ARG A 64 19.96 12.00 -10.08
CA ARG A 64 19.99 11.19 -8.86
C ARG A 64 18.63 10.54 -8.62
N ILE A 65 18.65 9.31 -8.13
CA ILE A 65 17.47 8.55 -7.72
C ILE A 65 17.67 8.02 -6.31
N VAL A 66 16.59 7.77 -5.57
CA VAL A 66 16.65 7.04 -4.32
C VAL A 66 16.31 5.58 -4.57
N VAL A 67 17.27 4.70 -4.34
CA VAL A 67 17.14 3.25 -4.48
C VAL A 67 17.00 2.58 -3.11
N LEU A 68 16.36 1.42 -3.08
CA LEU A 68 16.31 0.57 -1.90
C LEU A 68 17.44 -0.47 -2.01
N ILE A 69 18.30 -0.53 -0.99
CA ILE A 69 19.45 -1.45 -0.93
C ILE A 69 19.32 -2.37 0.28
N ASP A 70 19.43 -3.68 0.05
CA ASP A 70 19.73 -4.65 1.08
C ASP A 70 21.26 -4.76 1.20
N LEU A 71 21.76 -4.47 2.37
CA LEU A 71 23.19 -4.49 2.69
C LEU A 71 23.60 -5.88 3.14
N GLU A 72 24.85 -6.26 2.82
CA GLU A 72 25.44 -7.47 3.39
C GLU A 72 25.58 -7.31 4.92
N LYS A 73 25.63 -8.44 5.62
CA LYS A 73 25.85 -8.43 7.06
C LYS A 73 27.20 -7.79 7.37
N ASP A 74 27.20 -6.86 8.31
CA ASP A 74 28.38 -6.07 8.71
C ASP A 74 28.94 -5.18 7.58
N ALA A 75 28.07 -4.75 6.64
CA ALA A 75 28.46 -3.92 5.51
C ALA A 75 29.05 -2.56 5.92
N ASN A 76 30.10 -2.14 5.24
CA ASN A 76 30.63 -0.80 5.36
C ASN A 76 29.94 0.13 4.35
N VAL A 77 29.00 0.94 4.82
CA VAL A 77 28.27 1.91 3.97
C VAL A 77 29.19 2.98 3.36
N ALA A 78 30.39 3.20 3.91
CA ALA A 78 31.36 4.13 3.36
C ALA A 78 31.80 3.76 1.91
N GLU A 79 31.67 2.49 1.50
CA GLU A 79 31.89 2.10 0.09
C GLU A 79 30.85 2.75 -0.83
N ILE A 80 29.60 2.82 -0.38
CA ILE A 80 28.50 3.44 -1.14
C ILE A 80 28.65 4.97 -1.16
N GLU A 81 29.04 5.55 -0.02
CA GLU A 81 29.28 7.00 0.10
C GLU A 81 30.48 7.45 -0.75
N ALA A 82 31.53 6.63 -0.84
CA ALA A 82 32.67 6.88 -1.70
C ALA A 82 32.32 6.94 -3.20
N GLU A 83 31.29 6.21 -3.63
CA GLU A 83 30.73 6.25 -4.99
C GLU A 83 29.67 7.36 -5.16
N GLY A 84 29.54 8.26 -4.20
CA GLY A 84 28.63 9.39 -4.25
C GLY A 84 27.21 9.09 -3.74
N GLY A 85 27.01 7.93 -3.11
CA GLY A 85 25.74 7.59 -2.47
C GLY A 85 25.51 8.43 -1.21
N VAL A 86 24.24 8.80 -0.96
CA VAL A 86 23.82 9.51 0.26
C VAL A 86 22.78 8.65 0.97
N ILE A 87 23.09 8.18 2.17
CA ILE A 87 22.15 7.40 2.98
C ILE A 87 21.02 8.33 3.46
N ARG A 88 19.80 8.12 2.97
CA ARG A 88 18.62 8.90 3.33
C ARG A 88 17.91 8.35 4.57
N SER A 89 17.86 7.02 4.67
CA SER A 89 17.31 6.29 5.82
C SER A 89 17.90 4.89 5.84
N GLN A 90 18.08 4.32 7.03
CA GLN A 90 18.52 2.93 7.20
C GLN A 90 17.82 2.31 8.41
N ILE A 91 17.37 1.08 8.23
CA ILE A 91 16.78 0.23 9.29
C ILE A 91 17.43 -1.14 9.13
N ASP A 92 18.19 -1.56 10.14
CA ASP A 92 19.00 -2.79 10.09
C ASP A 92 19.90 -2.84 8.83
N ASN A 93 19.73 -3.86 8.00
CA ASN A 93 20.45 -4.04 6.74
C ASN A 93 19.77 -3.39 5.52
N LEU A 94 18.60 -2.74 5.68
CA LEU A 94 17.87 -2.10 4.60
C LEU A 94 18.12 -0.59 4.60
N ALA A 95 18.54 -0.05 3.47
CA ALA A 95 18.85 1.36 3.33
C ALA A 95 18.19 2.00 2.11
N LEU A 96 17.63 3.20 2.29
CA LEU A 96 17.25 4.10 1.21
C LEU A 96 18.43 5.00 0.90
N VAL A 97 18.97 4.86 -0.30
CA VAL A 97 20.21 5.53 -0.70
C VAL A 97 19.97 6.35 -1.96
N GLU A 98 20.31 7.64 -1.89
CA GLU A 98 20.30 8.50 -3.08
C GLU A 98 21.61 8.33 -3.84
N ILE A 99 21.52 7.98 -5.11
CA ILE A 99 22.66 7.74 -6.01
C ILE A 99 22.44 8.41 -7.35
N ASP A 100 23.51 8.61 -8.11
CA ASP A 100 23.39 8.98 -9.50
C ASP A 100 22.83 7.82 -10.32
N TYR A 101 21.89 8.09 -11.22
CA TYR A 101 21.25 7.06 -12.06
C TYR A 101 22.30 6.20 -12.79
N ASP A 102 23.32 6.84 -13.34
CA ASP A 102 24.36 6.16 -14.11
C ASP A 102 25.27 5.28 -13.22
N LYS A 103 25.18 5.41 -11.90
CA LYS A 103 25.93 4.63 -10.91
C LYS A 103 25.16 3.40 -10.37
N VAL A 104 23.91 3.18 -10.80
CA VAL A 104 23.07 2.06 -10.31
C VAL A 104 23.79 0.72 -10.43
N VAL A 105 24.35 0.41 -11.59
CA VAL A 105 25.06 -0.87 -11.84
C VAL A 105 26.36 -0.95 -11.04
N GLU A 106 27.12 0.13 -10.97
CA GLU A 106 28.40 0.20 -10.26
C GLU A 106 28.19 -0.01 -8.75
N ILE A 107 27.23 0.71 -8.16
CA ILE A 107 26.91 0.59 -6.74
C ILE A 107 26.33 -0.79 -6.41
N SER A 108 25.51 -1.38 -7.29
CA SER A 108 25.00 -2.73 -7.08
C SER A 108 26.10 -3.79 -6.97
N ASN A 109 27.24 -3.57 -7.61
CA ASN A 109 28.38 -4.51 -7.58
C ASN A 109 29.30 -4.36 -6.36
N LEU A 110 29.10 -3.34 -5.51
CA LEU A 110 29.87 -3.18 -4.29
C LEU A 110 29.73 -4.39 -3.36
N LYS A 111 30.76 -4.66 -2.56
CA LYS A 111 30.74 -5.79 -1.61
C LYS A 111 29.69 -5.60 -0.51
N SER A 112 29.49 -4.35 -0.10
CA SER A 112 28.50 -3.96 0.90
C SER A 112 27.06 -4.15 0.45
N VAL A 113 26.79 -4.28 -0.85
CA VAL A 113 25.44 -4.44 -1.43
C VAL A 113 25.14 -5.90 -1.68
N LYS A 114 24.05 -6.39 -1.11
CA LYS A 114 23.49 -7.72 -1.36
C LYS A 114 22.46 -7.68 -2.50
N ARG A 115 21.56 -6.68 -2.48
CA ARG A 115 20.55 -6.47 -3.53
C ARG A 115 20.20 -4.98 -3.65
N LEU A 116 19.81 -4.56 -4.86
CA LEU A 116 19.38 -3.20 -5.16
C LEU A 116 18.06 -3.25 -5.96
N SER A 117 17.10 -2.42 -5.56
CA SER A 117 15.83 -2.20 -6.25
C SER A 117 15.67 -0.73 -6.62
N MET A 118 15.28 -0.46 -7.87
CA MET A 118 14.98 0.88 -8.35
C MET A 118 13.54 1.30 -8.00
N PRO A 119 13.25 2.63 -7.93
CA PRO A 119 11.91 3.11 -7.59
C PRO A 119 10.86 2.71 -8.63
N LYS A 120 9.67 2.32 -8.16
CA LYS A 120 8.48 1.95 -8.96
C LYS A 120 7.37 2.98 -8.76
N LYS A 121 6.52 3.24 -9.76
CA LYS A 121 5.41 4.20 -9.70
C LYS A 121 4.08 3.57 -9.30
N LEU A 122 3.26 4.23 -8.47
CA LEU A 122 2.02 3.73 -7.85
C LEU A 122 0.80 4.66 -8.08
N HIS A 123 -0.48 4.15 -8.00
CA HIS A 123 -1.72 4.83 -8.43
C HIS A 123 -2.90 4.74 -7.42
N ALA A 124 -3.90 5.62 -7.50
CA ALA A 124 -4.88 5.92 -6.42
C ALA A 124 -6.39 6.03 -6.79
N LYS A 125 -7.41 5.81 -5.82
CA LYS A 125 -8.91 5.92 -5.97
C LYS A 125 -9.71 5.92 -4.62
N MET A 126 -11.11 6.13 -4.53
CA MET A 126 -11.81 6.59 -3.27
C MET A 126 -13.32 6.34 -3.02
N ASP A 127 -14.02 6.23 -1.85
CA ASP A 127 -14.77 6.83 -0.73
C ASP A 127 -16.18 6.33 -0.23
N GLN A 128 -16.60 6.11 1.11
CA GLN A 128 -17.68 6.46 2.12
C GLN A 128 -18.13 5.42 3.17
N ALA A 129 -18.35 5.74 4.53
CA ALA A 129 -19.41 5.27 5.40
C ALA A 129 -19.25 5.01 6.91
N ARG A 130 -19.42 6.01 7.73
CA ARG A 130 -19.31 5.94 9.20
C ARG A 130 -20.50 5.30 9.92
N THR A 131 -21.70 5.41 9.35
CA THR A 131 -22.93 4.95 10.03
C THR A 131 -23.02 3.43 10.10
N LYS A 132 -22.66 2.76 9.01
CA LYS A 132 -22.75 1.29 8.91
C LYS A 132 -21.71 0.54 9.74
N THR A 133 -20.63 1.21 10.15
CA THR A 133 -19.50 0.62 10.85
C THR A 133 -19.44 0.99 12.34
N GLY A 134 -20.42 1.71 12.85
CA GLY A 134 -20.50 2.07 14.27
C GLY A 134 -19.67 3.29 14.69
N VAL A 135 -18.93 3.96 13.81
CA VAL A 135 -18.09 5.15 14.13
C VAL A 135 -18.89 6.24 14.82
N ASN A 136 -20.15 6.50 14.41
CA ASN A 136 -20.98 7.52 15.04
C ASN A 136 -21.29 7.19 16.52
N THR A 137 -21.41 5.91 16.86
CA THR A 137 -21.56 5.46 18.26
C THR A 137 -20.28 5.62 19.06
N VAL A 138 -19.12 5.35 18.44
CA VAL A 138 -17.80 5.55 19.08
C VAL A 138 -17.54 7.03 19.36
N HIS A 139 -17.94 7.92 18.46
CA HIS A 139 -17.81 9.37 18.65
C HIS A 139 -18.77 9.94 19.69
N ARG A 140 -19.92 9.26 19.94
CA ARG A 140 -20.95 9.67 20.90
C ARG A 140 -21.56 8.44 21.56
N PRO A 141 -20.84 7.82 22.50
CA PRO A 141 -21.33 6.62 23.16
C PRO A 141 -22.56 6.94 23.98
N LEU A 142 -23.68 6.39 23.56
CA LEU A 142 -24.95 6.46 24.29
C LEU A 142 -25.16 5.17 25.10
N GLY A 143 -25.74 5.29 26.29
CA GLY A 143 -26.12 4.13 27.11
C GLY A 143 -24.94 3.31 27.66
N GLY A 144 -23.76 3.90 27.81
CA GLY A 144 -22.59 3.20 28.39
C GLY A 144 -21.92 2.20 27.45
N ALA A 145 -22.13 2.33 26.13
CA ALA A 145 -21.53 1.45 25.12
C ALA A 145 -19.98 1.49 25.14
N LEU A 146 -19.40 2.60 25.58
CA LEU A 146 -17.96 2.84 25.75
C LEU A 146 -17.78 3.78 26.95
N PRO A 147 -16.64 3.75 27.66
CA PRO A 147 -16.40 4.61 28.83
C PRO A 147 -16.31 6.10 28.47
N GLN A 148 -15.86 6.41 27.26
CA GLN A 148 -15.74 7.77 26.74
C GLN A 148 -15.89 7.80 25.21
N ALA A 149 -15.87 9.00 24.64
CA ALA A 149 -15.80 9.18 23.18
C ALA A 149 -14.36 9.00 22.69
N TYR A 150 -14.18 8.21 21.63
CA TYR A 150 -12.90 8.03 20.96
C TYR A 150 -12.98 8.67 19.57
N LYS A 151 -12.02 9.56 19.26
CA LYS A 151 -11.96 10.34 18.01
C LYS A 151 -10.53 10.50 17.47
N GLY A 152 -9.59 9.71 18.00
CA GLY A 152 -8.18 9.71 17.63
C GLY A 152 -7.32 10.75 18.34
N LYS A 153 -7.81 11.36 19.44
CA LYS A 153 -7.04 12.35 20.21
C LYS A 153 -5.76 11.74 20.77
N GLY A 154 -4.63 12.43 20.58
CA GLY A 154 -3.30 11.96 21.01
C GLY A 154 -2.64 10.96 20.11
N VAL A 155 -3.24 10.64 18.93
CA VAL A 155 -2.69 9.73 17.94
C VAL A 155 -2.28 10.51 16.69
N VAL A 156 -1.16 10.16 16.09
CA VAL A 156 -0.74 10.67 14.78
C VAL A 156 -1.42 9.87 13.67
N ALA A 157 -2.25 10.57 12.89
CA ALA A 157 -2.85 10.08 11.66
C ALA A 157 -2.00 10.56 10.48
N GLY A 158 -1.13 9.69 9.97
CA GLY A 158 -0.21 9.97 8.88
C GLY A 158 -0.72 9.46 7.54
N LEU A 159 -0.40 10.15 6.46
CA LEU A 159 -0.65 9.66 5.10
C LEU A 159 0.45 10.08 4.13
N VAL A 160 0.74 9.19 3.18
CA VAL A 160 1.63 9.45 2.05
C VAL A 160 0.78 9.33 0.79
N ASP A 161 0.63 10.45 0.04
CA ASP A 161 -0.33 10.52 -1.06
C ASP A 161 0.02 11.67 -2.02
N CYS A 162 -0.84 11.97 -3.01
CA CYS A 162 -0.71 13.10 -3.93
C CYS A 162 -1.99 13.95 -3.98
N GLY A 163 -1.88 15.23 -4.37
CA GLY A 163 -2.99 16.17 -4.39
C GLY A 163 -3.45 16.60 -2.99
N LEU A 164 -2.50 16.79 -2.10
CA LEU A 164 -2.72 17.23 -0.73
C LEU A 164 -2.96 18.74 -0.65
N SER A 165 -3.90 19.13 0.21
CA SER A 165 -4.07 20.51 0.68
C SER A 165 -4.38 20.52 2.16
N ILE A 166 -3.63 21.29 2.92
CA ILE A 166 -3.83 21.46 4.38
C ILE A 166 -4.86 22.52 4.74
N THR A 167 -5.34 23.30 3.75
CA THR A 167 -6.17 24.49 3.99
C THR A 167 -7.65 24.18 4.16
N HIS A 168 -8.08 22.94 3.85
CA HIS A 168 -9.49 22.56 3.96
C HIS A 168 -9.97 22.64 5.42
N PRO A 169 -11.17 23.22 5.70
CA PRO A 169 -11.68 23.39 7.07
C PRO A 169 -11.88 22.08 7.84
N ASN A 170 -11.90 20.92 7.16
CA ASN A 170 -11.88 19.62 7.83
C ASN A 170 -10.58 19.32 8.59
N PHE A 171 -9.51 20.07 8.36
CA PHE A 171 -8.21 19.85 9.02
C PHE A 171 -7.94 20.85 10.14
N ILE A 172 -8.99 21.51 10.62
CA ILE A 172 -8.92 22.50 11.68
C ILE A 172 -9.58 21.94 12.93
N ASN A 173 -9.00 22.23 14.07
CA ASN A 173 -9.64 22.02 15.37
C ASN A 173 -10.83 23.00 15.50
N THR A 174 -12.03 22.46 15.67
CA THR A 174 -13.25 23.26 15.73
C THR A 174 -13.42 24.02 17.04
N ALA A 175 -12.67 23.65 18.08
CA ALA A 175 -12.76 24.31 19.38
C ALA A 175 -12.06 25.68 19.40
N ASP A 176 -10.91 25.80 18.70
CA ASP A 176 -10.05 26.97 18.76
C ASP A 176 -9.60 27.51 17.38
N GLY A 177 -9.96 26.81 16.29
CA GLY A 177 -9.60 27.19 14.94
C GLY A 177 -8.12 26.93 14.56
N THR A 178 -7.36 26.21 15.40
CA THR A 178 -5.98 25.84 15.11
C THR A 178 -5.91 24.70 14.09
N SER A 179 -4.78 24.56 13.39
CA SER A 179 -4.55 23.45 12.47
C SER A 179 -4.33 22.15 13.24
N ARG A 180 -4.98 21.05 12.79
CA ARG A 180 -4.65 19.69 13.22
C ARG A 180 -3.54 19.07 12.37
N VAL A 181 -3.20 19.67 11.25
CA VAL A 181 -1.98 19.32 10.51
C VAL A 181 -0.79 19.89 11.30
N LYS A 182 0.02 18.99 11.83
CA LYS A 182 1.19 19.34 12.67
C LYS A 182 2.46 19.43 11.84
N ARG A 183 2.51 18.67 10.76
CA ARG A 183 3.65 18.61 9.85
C ARG A 183 3.17 18.30 8.43
N ALA A 184 3.79 18.90 7.45
CA ALA A 184 3.66 18.53 6.05
C ALA A 184 5.04 18.37 5.43
N TYR A 185 5.16 17.43 4.51
CA TYR A 185 6.36 17.20 3.71
C TYR A 185 5.97 17.16 2.24
N THR A 186 6.88 17.58 1.36
CA THR A 186 6.84 17.18 -0.04
C THR A 186 8.08 16.39 -0.36
N ILE A 187 7.90 15.28 -1.07
CA ILE A 187 9.00 14.46 -1.58
C ILE A 187 8.85 14.45 -3.10
N SER A 188 9.85 14.98 -3.80
CA SER A 188 9.78 15.16 -5.25
C SER A 188 10.99 14.58 -5.96
N GLY A 189 10.76 14.21 -7.22
CA GLY A 189 11.74 13.60 -8.09
C GLY A 189 12.14 12.21 -7.60
N GLN A 190 12.84 11.50 -8.47
CA GLN A 190 13.45 10.20 -8.13
C GLN A 190 14.59 10.35 -7.09
N HIS A 191 15.00 11.57 -6.82
CA HIS A 191 16.02 11.92 -5.83
C HIS A 191 15.49 11.96 -4.39
N GLY A 192 14.16 11.85 -4.20
CA GLY A 192 13.55 11.96 -2.89
C GLY A 192 13.82 13.32 -2.22
N ILE A 193 13.89 14.42 -3.00
CA ILE A 193 14.10 15.76 -2.45
C ILE A 193 12.96 16.07 -1.50
N THR A 194 13.29 16.17 -0.22
CA THR A 194 12.29 16.38 0.83
C THR A 194 12.33 17.81 1.33
N VAL A 195 11.16 18.48 1.29
CA VAL A 195 10.93 19.77 1.93
C VAL A 195 10.01 19.54 3.13
N GLU A 196 10.41 20.04 4.28
CA GLU A 196 9.64 19.96 5.52
C GLU A 196 8.96 21.30 5.82
N TYR A 197 7.67 21.23 6.14
CA TYR A 197 6.85 22.33 6.60
C TYR A 197 6.45 22.06 8.05
N ASP A 198 7.23 22.58 8.98
CA ASP A 198 6.92 22.56 10.41
C ASP A 198 5.83 23.60 10.76
N GLU A 199 5.42 23.66 12.02
CA GLU A 199 4.33 24.57 12.45
C GLU A 199 4.55 26.02 12.03
N SER A 200 5.81 26.48 11.98
CA SER A 200 6.16 27.86 11.56
C SER A 200 6.05 28.06 10.05
N LYS A 201 6.15 27.00 9.27
CA LYS A 201 6.17 27.01 7.80
C LYS A 201 4.92 26.42 7.15
N LEU A 202 4.00 25.80 7.91
CA LEU A 202 2.78 25.21 7.36
C LEU A 202 1.98 26.19 6.48
N SER A 203 2.00 27.49 6.80
CA SER A 203 1.34 28.52 5.98
C SER A 203 1.94 28.68 4.59
N GLN A 204 3.14 28.17 4.35
CA GLN A 204 3.84 28.19 3.06
C GLN A 204 3.47 26.96 2.20
N PHE A 205 2.94 25.89 2.81
CA PHE A 205 2.47 24.74 2.07
C PHE A 205 1.14 25.07 1.39
N THR A 206 1.10 24.99 0.09
CA THR A 206 -0.13 25.21 -0.70
C THR A 206 -0.75 23.87 -1.13
N THR A 207 -0.06 23.14 -1.98
CA THR A 207 -0.40 21.80 -2.47
C THR A 207 0.87 21.17 -3.07
N ASP A 208 1.00 19.88 -3.05
CA ASP A 208 2.04 19.16 -3.79
C ASP A 208 1.67 18.98 -5.27
N LEU A 209 0.36 18.92 -5.59
CA LEU A 209 -0.13 18.73 -6.96
C LEU A 209 -1.51 19.37 -7.15
N SER A 210 -1.60 20.43 -7.96
CA SER A 210 -2.85 21.16 -8.20
C SER A 210 -3.82 20.46 -9.16
N THR A 211 -3.34 19.50 -9.94
CA THR A 211 -4.14 18.71 -10.90
C THR A 211 -4.80 17.49 -10.27
N GLN A 212 -4.55 17.24 -8.98
CA GLN A 212 -5.08 16.11 -8.23
C GLN A 212 -5.71 16.55 -6.90
N THR A 213 -6.54 15.71 -6.34
CA THR A 213 -7.21 15.95 -5.06
C THR A 213 -7.25 14.71 -4.17
N HIS A 214 -6.61 13.63 -4.63
CA HIS A 214 -6.67 12.31 -4.03
C HIS A 214 -6.31 12.33 -2.55
N GLY A 215 -5.11 12.78 -2.19
CA GLY A 215 -4.64 12.80 -0.82
C GLY A 215 -5.47 13.72 0.10
N THR A 216 -6.03 14.84 -0.42
CA THR A 216 -6.94 15.69 0.37
C THR A 216 -8.22 14.93 0.73
N HIS A 217 -8.72 14.13 -0.19
CA HIS A 217 -9.92 13.34 0.02
C HIS A 217 -9.64 12.18 1.00
N VAL A 218 -8.53 11.46 0.82
CA VAL A 218 -8.04 10.40 1.73
C VAL A 218 -7.88 10.94 3.16
N ALA A 219 -7.19 12.07 3.32
CA ALA A 219 -7.02 12.73 4.62
C ALA A 219 -8.37 13.09 5.26
N GLY A 220 -9.32 13.54 4.46
CA GLY A 220 -10.67 13.86 4.91
C GLY A 220 -11.44 12.63 5.42
N ILE A 221 -11.27 11.46 4.82
CA ILE A 221 -11.85 10.19 5.30
C ILE A 221 -11.22 9.76 6.62
N MET A 222 -9.90 9.71 6.65
CA MET A 222 -9.14 9.22 7.79
C MET A 222 -9.33 10.13 9.00
N ALA A 223 -9.09 11.43 8.85
CA ALA A 223 -8.95 12.37 9.95
C ALA A 223 -9.66 13.71 9.76
N GLY A 224 -10.61 13.82 8.83
CA GLY A 224 -11.41 15.03 8.70
C GLY A 224 -12.12 15.40 10.01
N GLY A 225 -12.04 16.67 10.42
CA GLY A 225 -12.62 17.15 11.67
C GLY A 225 -14.14 17.34 11.58
N TYR A 226 -14.74 17.40 12.75
CA TYR A 226 -16.15 17.67 12.89
C TYR A 226 -16.43 19.14 12.60
N LYS A 227 -17.35 19.36 11.69
CA LYS A 227 -18.21 20.52 11.47
C LYS A 227 -17.79 21.93 11.91
N ASN A 228 -17.85 22.87 10.99
CA ASN A 228 -18.19 24.27 11.28
C ASN A 228 -19.67 24.37 11.71
N LEU A 229 -19.95 24.94 12.86
CA LEU A 229 -21.28 25.03 13.48
C LEU A 229 -22.33 25.76 12.61
N ALA A 230 -21.91 26.49 11.60
CA ALA A 230 -22.79 27.23 10.69
C ALA A 230 -23.30 26.42 9.48
N ASP A 231 -22.71 25.24 9.21
CA ASP A 231 -22.98 24.44 7.99
C ASP A 231 -23.73 23.14 8.26
N THR A 232 -24.65 22.83 7.35
CA THR A 232 -25.35 21.54 7.32
C THR A 232 -24.51 20.39 6.78
N VAL A 233 -23.25 20.63 6.45
CA VAL A 233 -22.33 19.66 5.84
C VAL A 233 -21.71 18.77 6.92
N ASN A 234 -21.96 17.46 6.83
CA ASN A 234 -21.55 16.46 7.81
C ASN A 234 -20.50 15.46 7.26
N TYR A 235 -19.68 15.87 6.29
CA TYR A 235 -18.65 15.01 5.68
C TYR A 235 -17.33 15.15 6.44
N TYR A 236 -17.23 14.53 7.62
CA TYR A 236 -16.01 14.45 8.44
C TYR A 236 -15.50 13.00 8.52
N GLY A 237 -14.25 12.83 8.92
CA GLY A 237 -13.55 11.56 8.95
C GLY A 237 -13.83 10.71 10.18
N VAL A 238 -13.09 9.62 10.28
CA VAL A 238 -13.18 8.65 11.37
C VAL A 238 -12.43 9.14 12.60
N ALA A 239 -11.15 9.55 12.47
CA ALA A 239 -10.31 10.05 13.55
C ALA A 239 -10.33 11.59 13.63
N SER A 240 -11.50 12.15 13.95
CA SER A 240 -11.78 13.58 13.79
C SER A 240 -11.05 14.52 14.77
N GLU A 241 -10.32 14.00 15.74
CA GLU A 241 -9.49 14.74 16.70
C GLU A 241 -8.00 14.31 16.68
N ALA A 242 -7.59 13.46 15.73
CA ALA A 242 -6.20 13.06 15.58
C ALA A 242 -5.31 14.22 15.11
N ASP A 243 -4.04 14.18 15.48
CA ASP A 243 -2.99 15.01 14.90
C ASP A 243 -2.64 14.46 13.49
N ILE A 244 -2.49 15.35 12.52
CA ILE A 244 -2.33 14.94 11.12
C ILE A 244 -0.90 15.25 10.65
N VAL A 245 -0.26 14.27 10.01
CA VAL A 245 1.02 14.45 9.32
C VAL A 245 0.84 14.03 7.86
N MET A 246 1.14 14.92 6.93
CA MET A 246 0.91 14.72 5.49
C MET A 246 2.22 14.71 4.72
N VAL A 247 2.38 13.72 3.84
CA VAL A 247 3.50 13.65 2.89
C VAL A 247 2.94 13.65 1.47
N GLY A 248 3.24 14.73 0.73
CA GLY A 248 2.83 14.91 -0.65
C GLY A 248 3.91 14.46 -1.63
N LEU A 249 3.55 13.59 -2.56
CA LEU A 249 4.46 13.04 -3.57
C LEU A 249 4.35 13.73 -4.93
N GLY A 250 3.34 14.59 -5.13
CA GLY A 250 3.08 15.19 -6.43
C GLY A 250 2.85 14.12 -7.50
N ASN A 251 3.59 14.20 -8.60
CA ASN A 251 3.62 13.18 -9.65
C ASN A 251 4.64 12.05 -9.38
N ASP A 252 5.42 12.15 -8.32
CA ASP A 252 6.59 11.32 -8.05
C ASP A 252 6.26 10.19 -7.06
N THR A 253 5.17 9.44 -7.35
CA THR A 253 4.66 8.34 -6.54
C THR A 253 5.53 7.07 -6.67
N TYR A 254 6.84 7.21 -6.45
CA TYR A 254 7.79 6.10 -6.44
C TYR A 254 7.78 5.40 -5.08
N ASP A 255 8.05 4.11 -5.07
CA ASP A 255 8.08 3.25 -3.88
C ASP A 255 9.07 3.76 -2.80
N ASN A 256 10.26 4.16 -3.19
CA ASN A 256 11.27 4.75 -2.31
C ASN A 256 10.79 6.07 -1.65
N ASN A 257 10.07 6.91 -2.38
CA ASN A 257 9.49 8.14 -1.84
C ASN A 257 8.38 7.85 -0.81
N ILE A 258 7.64 6.77 -1.03
CA ILE A 258 6.63 6.28 -0.08
C ILE A 258 7.29 5.83 1.21
N LEU A 259 8.33 4.98 1.13
CA LEU A 259 9.06 4.52 2.31
C LEU A 259 9.68 5.69 3.10
N LEU A 260 10.29 6.66 2.40
CA LEU A 260 10.78 7.90 3.01
C LEU A 260 9.66 8.67 3.71
N GLY A 261 8.50 8.76 3.07
CA GLY A 261 7.32 9.44 3.62
C GLY A 261 6.81 8.77 4.90
N VAL A 262 6.70 7.45 4.89
CA VAL A 262 6.29 6.67 6.08
C VAL A 262 7.29 6.86 7.22
N ASP A 263 8.59 6.77 6.95
CA ASP A 263 9.65 6.98 7.96
C ASP A 263 9.59 8.40 8.57
N LYS A 264 9.31 9.44 7.75
CA LYS A 264 9.13 10.81 8.25
C LYS A 264 7.95 10.92 9.21
N ILE A 265 6.82 10.29 8.92
CA ILE A 265 5.64 10.28 9.78
C ILE A 265 5.95 9.58 11.10
N ILE A 266 6.56 8.42 11.05
CA ILE A 266 6.91 7.62 12.23
C ILE A 266 7.88 8.40 13.13
N LYS A 267 8.95 8.97 12.57
CA LYS A 267 9.91 9.79 13.31
C LYS A 267 9.28 11.01 13.97
N TYR A 268 8.28 11.62 13.32
CA TYR A 268 7.51 12.69 13.94
C TYR A 268 6.73 12.18 15.16
N ALA A 269 6.04 11.06 15.04
CA ALA A 269 5.25 10.48 16.11
C ALA A 269 6.12 10.08 17.30
N GLU A 270 7.24 9.41 17.07
CA GLU A 270 8.23 9.02 18.09
C GLU A 270 8.79 10.23 18.83
N ALA A 271 9.15 11.30 18.09
CA ALA A 271 9.64 12.54 18.71
C ALA A 271 8.62 13.25 19.60
N ASN A 272 7.32 12.95 19.43
CA ASN A 272 6.23 13.50 20.22
C ASN A 272 5.63 12.49 21.23
N ASN A 273 6.22 11.30 21.35
CA ASN A 273 5.72 10.19 22.20
C ASN A 273 4.23 9.87 21.91
N GLN A 274 3.84 9.82 20.64
CA GLN A 274 2.49 9.51 20.20
C GLN A 274 2.47 8.19 19.43
N PRO A 275 1.47 7.32 19.60
CA PRO A 275 1.24 6.22 18.70
C PRO A 275 0.83 6.76 17.32
N ALA A 276 1.15 6.01 16.27
CA ALA A 276 0.87 6.42 14.90
C ALA A 276 0.16 5.34 14.09
N VAL A 277 -0.72 5.79 13.21
CA VAL A 277 -1.21 5.00 12.08
C VAL A 277 -0.89 5.72 10.78
N VAL A 278 -0.37 4.99 9.81
CA VAL A 278 -0.04 5.53 8.48
C VAL A 278 -0.94 4.88 7.43
N ASN A 279 -1.54 5.70 6.58
CA ASN A 279 -2.34 5.23 5.46
C ASN A 279 -1.57 5.32 4.15
N LEU A 280 -1.58 4.23 3.40
CA LEU A 280 -1.07 4.13 2.03
C LEU A 280 -2.23 3.77 1.09
N SER A 281 -2.74 4.78 0.37
CA SER A 281 -3.78 4.59 -0.64
C SER A 281 -3.18 4.48 -2.04
N LEU A 282 -2.10 3.75 -2.15
CA LEU A 282 -1.27 3.56 -3.34
C LEU A 282 -1.00 2.07 -3.51
N GLY A 283 -0.63 1.61 -4.71
CA GLY A 283 -0.36 0.20 -4.95
C GLY A 283 0.38 -0.07 -6.26
N SER A 284 0.95 -1.27 -6.37
CA SER A 284 1.59 -1.85 -7.56
C SER A 284 1.01 -3.23 -7.84
N ASN A 285 0.94 -3.59 -9.14
CA ASN A 285 0.55 -4.92 -9.58
C ASN A 285 1.75 -5.73 -10.11
N THR A 286 2.97 -5.28 -9.87
CA THR A 286 4.21 -5.98 -10.21
C THR A 286 4.93 -6.40 -8.95
N GLY A 287 5.60 -7.55 -9.00
CA GLY A 287 6.29 -8.17 -7.90
C GLY A 287 5.83 -9.61 -7.64
N PRO A 288 6.44 -10.31 -6.68
CA PRO A 288 6.15 -11.70 -6.37
C PRO A 288 4.81 -11.93 -5.66
N HIS A 289 4.14 -10.88 -5.22
CA HIS A 289 2.89 -10.89 -4.44
C HIS A 289 2.95 -11.83 -3.22
N ASP A 290 4.09 -11.84 -2.52
CA ASP A 290 4.31 -12.67 -1.33
C ASP A 290 4.92 -11.90 -0.14
N GLY A 291 5.25 -10.63 -0.34
CA GLY A 291 5.82 -9.75 0.68
C GLY A 291 7.32 -9.94 0.91
N THR A 292 8.03 -10.59 -0.01
CA THR A 292 9.48 -10.83 0.08
C THR A 292 10.33 -9.78 -0.64
N GLU A 293 9.73 -8.90 -1.45
CA GLU A 293 10.43 -7.79 -2.08
C GLU A 293 11.12 -6.87 -1.06
N LEU A 294 12.20 -6.21 -1.47
CA LEU A 294 12.90 -5.23 -0.62
C LEU A 294 11.99 -4.13 -0.10
N PHE A 295 11.06 -3.64 -0.94
CA PHE A 295 10.04 -2.69 -0.51
C PHE A 295 9.20 -3.22 0.66
N SER A 296 8.66 -4.44 0.52
CA SER A 296 7.84 -5.10 1.54
C SER A 296 8.64 -5.38 2.81
N GLN A 297 9.92 -5.77 2.69
CA GLN A 297 10.79 -5.99 3.84
C GLN A 297 11.04 -4.68 4.61
N TYR A 298 11.31 -3.57 3.90
CA TYR A 298 11.48 -2.27 4.55
C TYR A 298 10.16 -1.80 5.19
N LEU A 299 9.04 -1.97 4.49
CA LEU A 299 7.72 -1.64 5.02
C LEU A 299 7.37 -2.46 6.27
N ASN A 300 7.78 -3.74 6.32
CA ASN A 300 7.65 -4.58 7.51
C ASN A 300 8.40 -4.00 8.72
N LYS A 301 9.61 -3.46 8.50
CA LYS A 301 10.38 -2.80 9.56
C LYS A 301 9.73 -1.50 10.05
N LEU A 302 9.12 -0.75 9.16
CA LEU A 302 8.32 0.42 9.53
C LEU A 302 7.06 0.02 10.28
N GLY A 303 6.42 -1.11 9.90
CA GLY A 303 5.24 -1.66 10.56
C GLY A 303 5.49 -2.19 11.98
N GLU A 304 6.74 -2.46 12.38
CA GLU A 304 7.12 -2.76 13.77
C GLU A 304 7.03 -1.51 14.68
N ARG A 305 7.02 -0.29 14.10
CA ARG A 305 7.09 0.99 14.81
C ARG A 305 5.78 1.78 14.78
N ALA A 306 4.92 1.50 13.81
CA ALA A 306 3.60 2.13 13.67
C ALA A 306 2.66 1.20 12.91
N VAL A 307 1.36 1.35 13.09
CA VAL A 307 0.38 0.58 12.31
C VAL A 307 0.26 1.18 10.91
N ILE A 308 0.39 0.34 9.87
CA ILE A 308 0.30 0.77 8.47
C ILE A 308 -0.91 0.10 7.82
N CYS A 309 -1.85 0.90 7.31
CA CYS A 309 -2.97 0.43 6.50
C CYS A 309 -2.67 0.66 5.01
N VAL A 310 -2.90 -0.37 4.19
CA VAL A 310 -2.61 -0.35 2.76
C VAL A 310 -3.85 -0.74 1.97
N ALA A 311 -4.14 -0.03 0.89
CA ALA A 311 -5.20 -0.35 -0.04
C ALA A 311 -4.92 -1.67 -0.77
N ALA A 312 -5.91 -2.57 -0.82
CA ALA A 312 -5.76 -3.89 -1.43
C ALA A 312 -5.53 -3.86 -2.96
N GLY A 313 -5.91 -2.77 -3.61
CA GLY A 313 -5.91 -2.61 -5.07
C GLY A 313 -7.33 -2.52 -5.65
N ASN A 314 -7.43 -2.16 -6.94
CA ASN A 314 -8.72 -1.92 -7.57
C ASN A 314 -8.93 -2.75 -8.85
N GLU A 315 -8.19 -3.80 -8.98
CA GLU A 315 -8.05 -4.63 -10.18
C GLU A 315 -8.80 -5.96 -10.07
N GLY A 316 -9.67 -6.10 -9.03
CA GLY A 316 -10.42 -7.33 -8.76
C GLY A 316 -11.33 -7.81 -9.91
N ALA A 317 -11.65 -6.93 -10.87
CA ALA A 317 -12.43 -7.26 -12.06
C ALA A 317 -11.66 -7.10 -13.39
N ASP A 318 -10.40 -6.68 -13.35
CA ASP A 318 -9.66 -6.27 -14.57
C ASP A 318 -8.97 -7.43 -15.29
N GLY A 319 -8.96 -8.61 -14.70
CA GLY A 319 -8.36 -9.79 -15.35
C GLY A 319 -6.84 -9.71 -15.49
N ILE A 320 -6.15 -9.18 -14.47
CA ILE A 320 -4.70 -8.94 -14.52
C ILE A 320 -3.86 -10.11 -13.98
N ALA A 321 -4.49 -11.10 -13.37
CA ALA A 321 -3.78 -12.18 -12.72
C ALA A 321 -4.28 -13.55 -13.19
N ILE A 322 -3.36 -14.53 -13.30
CA ILE A 322 -3.67 -15.93 -13.46
C ILE A 322 -2.86 -16.69 -12.42
N THR A 323 -3.54 -17.43 -11.56
CA THR A 323 -2.92 -18.42 -10.65
C THR A 323 -3.33 -19.82 -11.11
N LYS A 324 -2.37 -20.67 -11.42
CA LYS A 324 -2.61 -22.05 -11.86
C LYS A 324 -1.73 -23.04 -11.13
N LYS A 325 -2.36 -24.08 -10.58
CA LYS A 325 -1.66 -25.29 -10.15
C LYS A 325 -1.65 -26.29 -11.31
N CYS A 326 -0.48 -26.54 -11.86
CA CYS A 326 -0.28 -27.47 -12.99
C CYS A 326 -0.59 -28.91 -12.58
N THR A 327 -1.14 -29.70 -13.52
CA THR A 327 -1.39 -31.14 -13.35
C THR A 327 -0.74 -31.89 -14.49
N GLU A 328 -0.67 -33.25 -14.43
CA GLU A 328 -0.11 -34.06 -15.53
C GLU A 328 -0.79 -33.80 -16.88
N SER A 329 -2.09 -33.54 -16.89
CA SER A 329 -2.88 -33.30 -18.09
C SER A 329 -3.05 -31.83 -18.48
N ASP A 330 -2.65 -30.88 -17.60
CA ASP A 330 -2.85 -29.45 -17.81
C ASP A 330 -1.67 -28.65 -17.18
N LYS A 331 -0.61 -28.51 -17.98
CA LYS A 331 0.67 -27.87 -17.59
C LYS A 331 0.88 -26.50 -18.20
N GLU A 332 0.00 -26.05 -19.10
CA GLU A 332 0.21 -24.83 -19.88
C GLU A 332 -0.72 -23.70 -19.44
N ILE A 333 -0.21 -22.48 -19.46
CA ILE A 333 -0.99 -21.24 -19.48
C ILE A 333 -0.76 -20.62 -20.86
N LYS A 334 -1.84 -20.41 -21.61
CA LYS A 334 -1.83 -19.63 -22.86
C LYS A 334 -2.75 -18.43 -22.66
N THR A 335 -2.24 -17.22 -22.78
CA THR A 335 -3.03 -16.02 -22.57
C THR A 335 -2.58 -14.90 -23.52
N PHE A 336 -3.55 -14.14 -24.02
CA PHE A 336 -3.28 -12.90 -24.74
C PHE A 336 -3.01 -11.79 -23.73
N VAL A 337 -2.07 -10.94 -24.07
CA VAL A 337 -1.83 -9.68 -23.38
C VAL A 337 -2.50 -8.59 -24.21
N VAL A 338 -3.67 -8.15 -23.79
CA VAL A 338 -4.48 -7.22 -24.57
C VAL A 338 -4.45 -5.81 -23.95
N PRO A 339 -4.52 -4.73 -24.76
CA PRO A 339 -4.58 -3.38 -24.23
C PRO A 339 -5.80 -3.20 -23.32
N ALA A 340 -5.61 -2.60 -22.14
CA ALA A 340 -6.70 -2.30 -21.21
C ALA A 340 -7.71 -1.30 -21.80
N THR A 341 -7.27 -0.43 -22.68
CA THR A 341 -8.11 0.52 -23.43
C THR A 341 -7.81 0.45 -24.92
N ARG A 342 -8.80 0.76 -25.76
CA ARG A 342 -8.59 0.85 -27.21
C ARG A 342 -7.61 1.98 -27.51
N SER A 343 -6.42 1.64 -28.02
CA SER A 343 -5.36 2.59 -28.33
C SER A 343 -4.62 2.18 -29.62
N THR A 344 -3.68 3.00 -30.05
CA THR A 344 -2.80 2.71 -31.21
C THR A 344 -1.68 1.74 -30.86
N GLY A 345 -1.56 1.35 -29.60
CA GLY A 345 -0.54 0.43 -29.09
C GLY A 345 -0.78 0.08 -27.64
N GLN A 346 0.16 -0.63 -27.07
CA GLN A 346 0.19 -0.98 -25.64
C GLN A 346 1.62 -0.93 -25.10
N THR A 347 1.74 -0.55 -23.84
CA THR A 347 2.99 -0.64 -23.09
C THR A 347 2.70 -1.29 -21.74
N GLY A 348 3.70 -1.88 -21.13
CA GLY A 348 3.50 -2.46 -19.80
C GLY A 348 4.58 -3.45 -19.41
N SER A 349 4.31 -4.08 -18.27
CA SER A 349 5.10 -5.19 -17.76
C SER A 349 4.20 -6.38 -17.46
N LEU A 350 4.80 -7.55 -17.53
CA LEU A 350 4.20 -8.83 -17.16
C LEU A 350 5.25 -9.65 -16.43
N GLU A 351 4.83 -10.30 -15.38
CA GLU A 351 5.69 -11.19 -14.60
C GLU A 351 5.07 -12.56 -14.48
N VAL A 352 5.91 -13.59 -14.56
CA VAL A 352 5.53 -14.97 -14.29
C VAL A 352 6.40 -15.50 -13.18
N TRP A 353 5.77 -16.06 -12.15
CA TRP A 353 6.43 -16.61 -10.98
C TRP A 353 6.07 -18.07 -10.76
N SER A 354 7.06 -18.89 -10.41
CA SER A 354 6.82 -20.27 -9.98
C SER A 354 6.67 -20.37 -8.46
N ASP A 355 6.30 -21.54 -7.96
CA ASP A 355 6.67 -21.91 -6.60
C ASP A 355 8.20 -22.16 -6.50
N THR A 356 8.70 -22.30 -5.27
CA THR A 356 10.13 -22.39 -5.00
C THR A 356 10.80 -23.55 -5.76
N GLU A 357 12.02 -23.31 -6.24
CA GLU A 357 12.97 -24.28 -6.78
C GLU A 357 12.49 -25.06 -8.02
N GLN A 358 11.43 -24.61 -8.70
CA GLN A 358 10.96 -25.27 -9.92
C GLN A 358 11.03 -24.35 -11.13
N MET A 359 11.83 -24.74 -12.12
CA MET A 359 11.92 -24.07 -13.42
C MET A 359 10.61 -24.23 -14.21
N PHE A 360 10.36 -23.26 -15.08
CA PHE A 360 9.29 -23.28 -16.06
C PHE A 360 9.78 -22.64 -17.37
N LYS A 361 9.02 -22.79 -18.45
CA LYS A 361 9.34 -22.21 -19.75
C LYS A 361 8.33 -21.15 -20.13
N LEU A 362 8.80 -20.05 -20.69
CA LEU A 362 7.96 -19.02 -21.27
C LEU A 362 8.35 -18.73 -22.71
N THR A 363 7.36 -18.70 -23.59
CA THR A 363 7.50 -18.37 -25.02
C THR A 363 6.55 -17.22 -25.35
N PRO A 364 7.06 -16.01 -25.62
CA PRO A 364 6.23 -14.94 -26.18
C PRO A 364 5.91 -15.26 -27.65
N VAL A 365 4.68 -14.95 -28.06
CA VAL A 365 4.22 -15.27 -29.42
C VAL A 365 3.44 -14.14 -30.08
N ILE A 366 3.48 -14.08 -31.39
CA ILE A 366 2.55 -13.30 -32.21
C ILE A 366 1.51 -14.25 -32.80
N TYR A 367 0.27 -13.95 -32.58
CA TYR A 367 -0.89 -14.72 -33.00
C TYR A 367 -1.65 -13.99 -34.08
N ASP A 368 -1.97 -14.68 -35.19
CA ASP A 368 -2.80 -14.17 -36.26
C ASP A 368 -4.28 -14.44 -35.91
N LEU A 369 -5.03 -13.37 -35.72
CA LEU A 369 -6.45 -13.44 -35.30
C LEU A 369 -7.38 -13.87 -36.47
N LYS A 370 -6.89 -13.91 -37.75
CA LYS A 370 -7.67 -14.35 -38.92
C LYS A 370 -7.55 -15.83 -39.14
N THR A 371 -6.33 -16.38 -39.03
CA THR A 371 -6.06 -17.80 -39.23
C THR A 371 -6.25 -18.60 -37.91
N ASN A 372 -6.29 -17.94 -36.79
CA ASN A 372 -6.28 -18.54 -35.43
C ASN A 372 -5.04 -19.41 -35.16
N GLU A 373 -3.87 -18.89 -35.54
CA GLU A 373 -2.59 -19.62 -35.42
C GLU A 373 -1.50 -18.72 -34.84
N VAL A 374 -0.54 -19.34 -34.12
CA VAL A 374 0.72 -18.70 -33.77
C VAL A 374 1.55 -18.58 -35.05
N VAL A 375 1.83 -17.35 -35.50
CA VAL A 375 2.59 -17.08 -36.72
C VAL A 375 4.05 -16.73 -36.47
N TYR A 376 4.38 -16.42 -35.22
CA TYR A 376 5.77 -16.24 -34.78
C TYR A 376 5.91 -16.57 -33.35
N ALA A 377 6.79 -17.49 -33.01
CA ALA A 377 7.22 -17.77 -31.64
C ALA A 377 8.64 -17.21 -31.47
N MET A 378 8.78 -16.38 -30.44
CA MET A 378 10.08 -15.89 -30.00
C MET A 378 10.85 -17.01 -29.33
N PRO A 379 12.18 -16.91 -29.17
CA PRO A 379 12.92 -17.93 -28.44
C PRO A 379 12.36 -18.13 -27.03
N THR A 380 12.12 -19.38 -26.69
CA THR A 380 11.70 -19.77 -25.32
C THR A 380 12.79 -19.39 -24.34
N ILE A 381 12.42 -18.83 -23.21
CA ILE A 381 13.27 -18.66 -22.03
C ILE A 381 12.90 -19.73 -21.00
N GLU A 382 13.88 -20.38 -20.44
CA GLU A 382 13.71 -21.27 -19.31
C GLU A 382 14.07 -20.49 -18.04
N ALA A 383 13.13 -20.37 -17.13
CA ALA A 383 13.37 -19.69 -15.85
C ALA A 383 14.44 -20.45 -15.08
N SER A 384 15.61 -19.86 -14.91
CA SER A 384 16.81 -20.50 -14.39
C SER A 384 17.71 -19.52 -13.64
N THR A 385 18.67 -20.04 -12.89
CA THR A 385 19.68 -19.27 -12.15
C THR A 385 20.67 -18.51 -13.06
N ASN A 386 20.65 -18.76 -14.36
CA ASN A 386 21.64 -18.19 -15.30
C ASN A 386 21.30 -16.79 -15.83
N GLY A 387 20.15 -16.23 -15.44
CA GLY A 387 19.77 -14.84 -15.73
C GLY A 387 19.77 -14.48 -17.22
N GLU A 388 19.17 -15.32 -18.06
CA GLU A 388 19.11 -15.07 -19.50
C GLU A 388 18.14 -13.91 -19.80
N TYR A 389 18.59 -12.91 -20.56
CA TYR A 389 17.75 -11.81 -21.03
C TYR A 389 17.72 -11.79 -22.55
N LYS A 390 16.51 -11.73 -23.13
CA LYS A 390 16.26 -11.69 -24.57
C LYS A 390 15.53 -10.42 -24.93
N TYR A 391 15.83 -9.92 -26.12
CA TYR A 391 15.24 -8.66 -26.57
C TYR A 391 14.92 -8.76 -28.07
N ILE A 392 13.68 -8.43 -28.44
CA ILE A 392 13.25 -8.29 -29.83
C ILE A 392 12.81 -6.85 -30.06
N ALA A 393 13.22 -6.27 -31.17
CA ALA A 393 12.84 -4.91 -31.54
C ALA A 393 12.49 -4.83 -33.05
N SER A 394 11.72 -3.79 -33.38
CA SER A 394 11.50 -3.43 -34.81
C SER A 394 12.82 -3.15 -35.51
N GLY A 395 12.98 -3.66 -36.73
CA GLY A 395 14.29 -3.76 -37.39
C GLY A 395 15.12 -2.49 -37.45
N GLN A 396 14.49 -1.32 -37.63
CA GLN A 396 15.22 -0.02 -37.68
C GLN A 396 15.74 0.47 -36.31
N TYR A 397 15.25 -0.10 -35.21
CA TYR A 397 15.62 0.28 -33.81
C TYR A 397 16.39 -0.82 -33.08
N ALA A 398 16.53 -1.99 -33.69
CA ALA A 398 17.29 -3.09 -33.10
C ALA A 398 18.76 -2.68 -32.93
N ALA A 399 19.29 -2.95 -31.74
CA ALA A 399 20.71 -2.86 -31.48
C ALA A 399 21.46 -4.10 -32.00
N GLU A 400 22.78 -4.04 -32.05
CA GLU A 400 23.58 -5.24 -32.37
C GLU A 400 23.30 -6.33 -31.29
N GLY A 401 22.90 -7.51 -31.75
CA GLY A 401 22.53 -8.64 -30.91
C GLY A 401 21.03 -8.72 -30.54
N ASP A 402 20.24 -7.69 -30.83
CA ASP A 402 18.80 -7.76 -30.67
C ASP A 402 18.15 -8.63 -31.77
N MET A 403 17.11 -9.36 -31.43
CA MET A 403 16.34 -10.14 -32.39
C MET A 403 15.44 -9.23 -33.23
N THR A 404 15.24 -9.61 -34.48
CA THR A 404 14.30 -8.96 -35.39
C THR A 404 13.43 -10.00 -36.08
N SER A 405 12.23 -9.62 -36.53
CA SER A 405 11.34 -10.50 -37.26
C SER A 405 10.42 -9.73 -38.20
N PRO A 406 10.32 -10.12 -39.49
CA PRO A 406 9.35 -9.52 -40.40
C PRO A 406 7.89 -9.66 -39.94
N ILE A 407 7.56 -10.69 -39.17
CA ILE A 407 6.21 -10.86 -38.59
C ILE A 407 6.02 -9.89 -37.43
N PHE A 408 7.05 -9.68 -36.59
CA PHE A 408 7.01 -8.66 -35.58
C PHE A 408 6.76 -7.27 -36.14
N ASP A 409 7.49 -6.89 -37.21
CA ASP A 409 7.31 -5.61 -37.91
C ASP A 409 5.94 -5.47 -38.58
N LYS A 410 5.32 -6.58 -39.03
CA LYS A 410 3.94 -6.57 -39.53
C LYS A 410 2.93 -6.32 -38.40
N ALA A 411 3.17 -6.86 -37.23
CA ALA A 411 2.29 -6.68 -36.08
C ALA A 411 2.48 -5.30 -35.43
N PHE A 412 3.73 -4.87 -35.24
CA PHE A 412 4.11 -3.71 -34.46
C PHE A 412 5.20 -2.88 -35.15
N LEU A 413 5.07 -1.55 -35.09
CA LEU A 413 6.09 -0.60 -35.60
C LEU A 413 6.75 0.11 -34.40
N ASN A 414 8.04 0.43 -34.53
CA ASN A 414 8.78 1.17 -33.50
C ASN A 414 8.60 0.55 -32.08
N SER A 415 8.73 -0.75 -31.99
CA SER A 415 8.29 -1.56 -30.89
C SER A 415 9.38 -2.46 -30.35
N TYR A 416 9.24 -2.89 -29.11
CA TYR A 416 10.11 -3.90 -28.51
C TYR A 416 9.38 -4.78 -27.51
N ILE A 417 9.93 -5.97 -27.28
CA ILE A 417 9.66 -6.84 -26.13
C ILE A 417 11.01 -7.27 -25.55
N GLY A 418 11.24 -6.98 -24.29
CA GLY A 418 12.38 -7.47 -23.54
C GLY A 418 11.90 -8.42 -22.45
N PHE A 419 12.54 -9.57 -22.27
CA PHE A 419 12.16 -10.54 -21.25
C PHE A 419 13.37 -11.31 -20.73
N GLY A 420 13.40 -11.56 -19.44
CA GLY A 420 14.51 -12.20 -18.77
C GLY A 420 14.08 -13.07 -17.61
N SER A 421 14.94 -14.00 -17.20
CA SER A 421 14.72 -14.90 -16.08
C SER A 421 15.63 -14.60 -14.91
N ASP A 422 15.14 -14.87 -13.70
CA ASP A 422 15.90 -14.76 -12.47
C ASP A 422 15.40 -15.79 -11.42
N VAL A 423 16.18 -15.98 -10.39
CA VAL A 423 15.77 -16.65 -9.16
C VAL A 423 15.86 -15.65 -8.04
N ASP A 424 14.73 -15.33 -7.43
CA ASP A 424 14.71 -14.38 -6.35
C ASP A 424 15.44 -14.92 -5.12
N SER A 425 16.42 -14.17 -4.63
CA SER A 425 17.29 -14.58 -3.52
C SER A 425 16.61 -14.59 -2.15
N TYR A 426 15.40 -14.02 -2.02
CA TYR A 426 14.66 -13.95 -0.76
C TYR A 426 13.64 -15.06 -0.61
N ASN A 427 13.02 -15.47 -1.73
CA ASN A 427 11.98 -16.50 -1.73
C ASN A 427 12.34 -17.75 -2.52
N ASN A 428 13.50 -17.78 -3.20
CA ASN A 428 13.97 -18.86 -4.08
C ASN A 428 12.99 -19.21 -5.21
N ARG A 429 12.07 -18.31 -5.56
CA ARG A 429 11.12 -18.49 -6.66
C ARG A 429 11.79 -18.14 -7.98
N TYR A 430 11.55 -18.97 -8.98
CA TYR A 430 11.94 -18.68 -10.34
C TYR A 430 10.95 -17.70 -10.96
N SER A 431 11.45 -16.70 -11.68
CA SER A 431 10.62 -15.69 -12.34
C SER A 431 11.08 -15.40 -13.76
N VAL A 432 10.14 -14.93 -14.58
CA VAL A 432 10.41 -14.26 -15.83
C VAL A 432 9.72 -12.90 -15.78
N ASN A 433 10.49 -11.84 -15.92
CA ASN A 433 9.98 -10.49 -16.10
C ASN A 433 10.00 -10.13 -17.58
N MET A 434 8.92 -9.51 -18.03
CA MET A 434 8.76 -9.04 -19.40
C MET A 434 8.32 -7.59 -19.41
N GLN A 435 8.96 -6.80 -20.28
CA GLN A 435 8.56 -5.42 -20.57
C GLN A 435 8.33 -5.27 -22.05
N TYR A 436 7.31 -4.51 -22.41
CA TYR A 436 6.95 -4.30 -23.81
C TYR A 436 6.48 -2.88 -24.08
N TYR A 437 6.82 -2.42 -25.25
CA TYR A 437 6.29 -1.21 -25.87
C TYR A 437 5.89 -1.56 -27.29
N LEU A 438 4.60 -1.63 -27.57
CA LEU A 438 4.05 -2.15 -28.82
C LEU A 438 3.13 -1.10 -29.44
N LEU A 439 3.54 -0.55 -30.56
CA LEU A 439 2.71 0.30 -31.43
C LEU A 439 2.17 -0.54 -32.57
N PHE A 440 0.85 -0.61 -32.72
CA PHE A 440 0.24 -1.37 -33.81
C PHE A 440 0.64 -0.81 -35.17
N ASN A 441 1.06 -1.68 -36.06
CA ASN A 441 1.32 -1.29 -37.45
C ASN A 441 0.02 -0.87 -38.13
N THR A 442 -0.11 0.41 -38.45
CA THR A 442 -1.35 1.00 -38.97
C THR A 442 -1.78 0.44 -40.32
N GLU A 443 -0.84 -0.08 -41.14
CA GLU A 443 -1.11 -0.66 -42.45
C GLU A 443 -1.54 -2.12 -42.38
N THR A 444 -0.90 -2.91 -41.53
CA THR A 444 -1.05 -4.38 -41.50
C THR A 444 -1.76 -4.87 -40.22
N ASN A 445 -1.80 -4.09 -39.14
CA ASN A 445 -2.41 -4.44 -37.85
C ASN A 445 -3.12 -3.25 -37.19
N SER A 446 -3.91 -2.52 -37.95
CA SER A 446 -4.62 -1.34 -37.42
C SER A 446 -5.42 -1.68 -36.16
N LEU A 447 -5.17 -0.98 -35.05
CA LEU A 447 -5.78 -1.18 -33.75
C LEU A 447 -5.68 -2.63 -33.20
N GLY A 448 -4.67 -3.40 -33.63
CA GLY A 448 -4.48 -4.77 -33.16
C GLY A 448 -5.52 -5.78 -33.70
N ASN A 449 -6.18 -5.49 -34.83
CA ASN A 449 -7.27 -6.32 -35.35
C ASN A 449 -6.81 -7.58 -36.12
N ASN A 450 -5.55 -7.67 -36.47
CA ASN A 450 -5.02 -8.78 -37.26
C ASN A 450 -4.04 -9.65 -36.49
N TYR A 451 -3.17 -9.03 -35.69
CA TYR A 451 -2.14 -9.72 -34.93
C TYR A 451 -2.23 -9.30 -33.45
N ALA A 452 -2.12 -10.28 -32.56
CA ALA A 452 -2.12 -10.07 -31.14
C ALA A 452 -0.83 -10.59 -30.49
N PHE A 453 -0.42 -9.93 -29.41
CA PHE A 453 0.65 -10.40 -28.56
C PHE A 453 0.09 -11.37 -27.51
N ALA A 454 0.77 -12.48 -27.29
CA ALA A 454 0.39 -13.49 -26.33
C ALA A 454 1.63 -14.17 -25.71
N ILE A 455 1.41 -14.88 -24.62
CA ILE A 455 2.42 -15.71 -23.98
C ILE A 455 1.93 -17.16 -23.83
N GLN A 456 2.88 -18.08 -23.89
CA GLN A 456 2.71 -19.50 -23.58
C GLN A 456 3.68 -19.85 -22.46
N VAL A 457 3.17 -20.35 -21.34
CA VAL A 457 3.95 -20.76 -20.16
C VAL A 457 3.76 -22.24 -19.95
N GLU A 458 4.84 -23.00 -19.86
CA GLU A 458 4.83 -24.45 -19.58
C GLU A 458 5.49 -24.71 -18.22
N GLY A 459 4.72 -25.29 -17.31
CA GLY A 459 5.18 -25.70 -15.99
C GLY A 459 5.31 -27.20 -15.83
N ASN A 460 5.57 -27.63 -14.62
CA ASN A 460 5.67 -29.03 -14.24
C ASN A 460 4.42 -29.46 -13.45
N SER A 461 4.13 -30.76 -13.44
CA SER A 461 3.04 -31.31 -12.63
C SER A 461 3.23 -31.01 -11.14
N GLY A 462 2.20 -30.50 -10.50
CA GLY A 462 2.25 -30.08 -9.10
C GLY A 462 2.76 -28.66 -8.88
N GLN A 463 3.38 -28.02 -9.87
CA GLN A 463 3.89 -26.65 -9.80
C GLN A 463 2.76 -25.61 -9.78
N ARG A 464 2.89 -24.58 -8.96
CA ARG A 464 2.05 -23.37 -9.04
C ARG A 464 2.77 -22.32 -9.90
N LEU A 465 2.04 -21.74 -10.84
CA LEU A 465 2.45 -20.63 -11.66
C LEU A 465 1.51 -19.44 -11.42
N ASP A 466 2.09 -18.27 -11.18
CA ASP A 466 1.38 -17.01 -11.05
C ASP A 466 1.82 -16.07 -12.17
N VAL A 467 0.85 -15.46 -12.86
CA VAL A 467 1.08 -14.49 -13.93
C VAL A 467 0.43 -13.17 -13.54
N TYR A 468 1.17 -12.08 -13.57
CA TYR A 468 0.70 -10.75 -13.22
C TYR A 468 0.99 -9.75 -14.32
N CYS A 469 0.05 -8.83 -14.62
CA CYS A 469 0.29 -7.70 -15.52
C CYS A 469 -0.27 -6.39 -14.95
N MET A 470 0.23 -5.25 -15.45
CA MET A 470 -0.25 -3.93 -15.01
C MET A 470 -1.57 -3.57 -15.67
N SER A 471 -2.66 -3.44 -14.89
CA SER A 471 -4.04 -3.21 -15.35
C SER A 471 -4.26 -1.94 -16.16
N ILE A 472 -3.53 -0.86 -15.85
CA ILE A 472 -3.69 0.42 -16.57
C ILE A 472 -3.25 0.35 -18.02
N TYR A 473 -2.45 -0.66 -18.37
CA TYR A 473 -1.90 -0.83 -19.71
C TYR A 473 -2.40 -2.07 -20.42
N SER A 474 -2.58 -3.18 -19.68
CA SER A 474 -2.93 -4.47 -20.28
C SER A 474 -3.75 -5.34 -19.34
N THR A 475 -4.50 -6.27 -19.93
CA THR A 475 -5.21 -7.35 -19.25
C THR A 475 -4.91 -8.69 -19.90
N LEU A 476 -5.17 -9.80 -19.19
CA LEU A 476 -4.96 -11.16 -19.65
C LEU A 476 -6.27 -11.74 -20.18
N SER A 477 -6.28 -12.32 -21.37
CA SER A 477 -7.49 -12.78 -22.03
C SER A 477 -7.31 -14.10 -22.78
N SER A 478 -8.33 -14.95 -22.76
CA SER A 478 -8.43 -16.08 -23.66
C SER A 478 -8.84 -15.68 -25.08
N ASN A 479 -9.28 -14.44 -25.28
CA ASN A 479 -9.89 -13.96 -26.51
C ASN A 479 -11.03 -14.87 -27.03
N GLY A 480 -11.70 -15.60 -26.10
CA GLY A 480 -12.77 -16.57 -26.41
C GLY A 480 -12.28 -17.89 -27.01
N LEU A 481 -10.99 -18.14 -27.07
CA LEU A 481 -10.43 -19.35 -27.69
C LEU A 481 -10.33 -20.50 -26.67
N ALA A 482 -10.71 -21.70 -27.12
CA ALA A 482 -10.57 -22.92 -26.32
C ALA A 482 -9.08 -23.24 -26.04
N GLY A 483 -8.77 -23.62 -24.81
CA GLY A 483 -7.40 -23.91 -24.37
C GLY A 483 -6.56 -22.66 -24.05
N TRP A 484 -7.16 -21.47 -24.13
CA TRP A 484 -6.57 -20.21 -23.68
C TRP A 484 -7.17 -19.77 -22.35
N THR A 485 -6.42 -19.05 -21.52
CA THR A 485 -6.77 -18.69 -20.15
C THR A 485 -7.09 -17.20 -20.05
N ASN A 486 -8.20 -16.88 -19.40
CA ASN A 486 -8.52 -15.49 -19.00
C ASN A 486 -7.79 -15.14 -17.71
N GLY A 487 -7.40 -13.90 -17.60
CA GLY A 487 -7.08 -13.33 -16.30
C GLY A 487 -8.31 -13.26 -15.39
N GLY A 488 -8.07 -13.22 -14.10
CA GLY A 488 -9.08 -13.14 -13.05
C GLY A 488 -8.73 -12.16 -11.95
N GLY A 489 -9.57 -12.13 -10.92
CA GLY A 489 -9.37 -11.26 -9.76
C GLY A 489 -8.56 -11.91 -8.63
N ASP A 490 -8.48 -13.25 -8.57
CA ASP A 490 -7.61 -13.92 -7.59
C ASP A 490 -6.14 -13.72 -7.99
N GLY A 491 -5.36 -13.14 -7.10
CA GLY A 491 -3.99 -12.68 -7.38
C GLY A 491 -3.91 -11.20 -7.82
N SER A 492 -5.03 -10.49 -7.97
CA SER A 492 -5.03 -9.05 -8.27
C SER A 492 -4.60 -8.16 -7.10
N ILE A 493 -4.38 -8.74 -5.92
CA ILE A 493 -3.95 -8.01 -4.72
C ILE A 493 -2.71 -7.17 -5.04
N SER A 494 -2.68 -5.93 -4.56
CA SER A 494 -1.49 -5.08 -4.72
C SER A 494 -0.29 -5.68 -3.99
N ASP A 495 0.88 -5.74 -4.63
CA ASP A 495 2.08 -6.32 -4.03
C ASP A 495 2.49 -5.62 -2.72
N MET A 496 2.40 -4.29 -2.66
CA MET A 496 2.61 -3.51 -1.43
C MET A 496 1.74 -3.99 -0.26
N SER A 497 0.53 -4.48 -0.55
CA SER A 497 -0.44 -5.00 0.42
C SER A 497 -0.05 -6.38 0.96
N CYS A 498 0.91 -7.05 0.32
CA CYS A 498 1.40 -8.38 0.70
C CYS A 498 2.44 -8.36 1.82
N ALA A 499 2.96 -7.19 2.19
CA ALA A 499 3.87 -7.05 3.32
C ALA A 499 3.25 -7.63 4.62
N ALA A 500 4.06 -8.27 5.46
CA ALA A 500 3.56 -9.01 6.62
C ALA A 500 3.07 -8.12 7.77
N ASN A 501 3.73 -6.97 7.97
CA ASN A 501 3.45 -6.04 9.06
C ASN A 501 2.60 -4.84 8.61
N VAL A 502 1.61 -5.10 7.74
CA VAL A 502 0.61 -4.10 7.34
C VAL A 502 -0.80 -4.66 7.51
N ILE A 503 -1.79 -3.79 7.41
CA ILE A 503 -3.20 -4.15 7.35
C ILE A 503 -3.69 -3.89 5.92
N SER A 504 -3.90 -4.96 5.16
CA SER A 504 -4.48 -4.91 3.82
C SER A 504 -5.99 -4.69 3.90
N VAL A 505 -6.52 -3.70 3.17
CA VAL A 505 -7.91 -3.26 3.28
C VAL A 505 -8.64 -3.32 1.94
N GLY A 506 -9.64 -4.18 1.85
CA GLY A 506 -10.56 -4.30 0.72
C GLY A 506 -11.73 -3.30 0.79
N SER A 507 -12.57 -3.31 -0.25
CA SER A 507 -13.66 -2.34 -0.41
C SER A 507 -15.03 -2.99 -0.50
N PHE A 508 -15.99 -2.48 0.27
CA PHE A 508 -17.40 -2.77 0.05
C PHE A 508 -18.23 -1.50 -0.21
N THR A 509 -19.42 -1.69 -0.81
CA THR A 509 -20.33 -0.60 -1.18
C THR A 509 -21.19 -0.20 0.00
N SER A 510 -20.96 0.98 0.53
CA SER A 510 -21.73 1.50 1.67
C SER A 510 -22.88 2.42 1.26
N LYS A 511 -22.88 2.94 0.03
CA LYS A 511 -23.84 3.89 -0.51
C LYS A 511 -23.88 3.80 -2.04
N ASN A 512 -25.05 4.04 -2.65
CA ASN A 512 -25.21 4.07 -4.10
C ASN A 512 -26.04 5.25 -4.62
N LYS A 513 -26.49 6.12 -3.72
CA LYS A 513 -27.20 7.37 -4.06
C LYS A 513 -26.59 8.53 -3.31
N VAL A 514 -26.24 9.59 -4.01
CA VAL A 514 -25.66 10.79 -3.44
C VAL A 514 -26.33 12.02 -4.04
N PRO A 515 -27.01 12.85 -3.24
CA PRO A 515 -27.53 14.12 -3.72
C PRO A 515 -26.39 15.06 -4.11
N ILE A 516 -26.60 15.85 -5.15
CA ILE A 516 -25.72 16.96 -5.51
C ILE A 516 -26.37 18.30 -5.17
N ARG A 517 -25.62 19.39 -5.30
CA ARG A 517 -26.12 20.73 -4.98
C ARG A 517 -27.19 21.22 -5.96
N LEU A 518 -27.31 20.64 -7.16
CA LEU A 518 -28.39 20.96 -8.09
C LEU A 518 -29.71 20.36 -7.55
N PRO A 519 -30.72 21.18 -7.20
CA PRO A 519 -31.94 20.70 -6.57
C PRO A 519 -32.68 19.65 -7.42
N GLY A 520 -33.05 18.53 -6.81
CA GLY A 520 -33.77 17.42 -7.48
C GLY A 520 -32.86 16.44 -8.23
N TYR A 521 -31.55 16.69 -8.28
CA TYR A 521 -30.56 15.83 -8.93
C TYR A 521 -29.64 15.13 -7.93
N GLY A 522 -28.99 14.07 -8.38
CA GLY A 522 -28.04 13.31 -7.60
C GLY A 522 -27.46 12.15 -8.41
N TYR A 523 -26.32 11.67 -7.97
CA TYR A 523 -25.74 10.43 -8.51
C TYR A 523 -26.56 9.24 -8.03
N ASN A 524 -27.09 8.46 -8.98
CA ASN A 524 -27.72 7.16 -8.75
C ASN A 524 -26.86 6.11 -9.47
N ILE A 525 -25.94 5.53 -8.73
CA ILE A 525 -24.92 4.62 -9.27
C ILE A 525 -25.50 3.20 -9.22
N ASN A 526 -25.54 2.52 -10.36
CA ASN A 526 -26.12 1.17 -10.48
C ASN A 526 -25.18 0.10 -9.89
N ILE A 527 -24.96 0.18 -8.60
CA ILE A 527 -24.21 -0.80 -7.81
C ILE A 527 -25.03 -1.24 -6.61
N LYS A 528 -24.81 -2.46 -6.14
CA LYS A 528 -25.55 -3.04 -5.04
C LYS A 528 -24.98 -2.61 -3.69
N LEU A 529 -25.86 -2.23 -2.79
CA LEU A 529 -25.49 -1.88 -1.42
C LEU A 529 -25.07 -3.12 -0.63
N ASP A 530 -24.13 -2.92 0.28
CA ASP A 530 -23.64 -3.91 1.22
C ASP A 530 -22.86 -5.09 0.59
N GLU A 531 -22.77 -5.15 -0.75
CA GLU A 531 -21.94 -6.11 -1.45
C GLU A 531 -20.48 -5.64 -1.56
N ILE A 532 -19.56 -6.60 -1.78
CA ILE A 532 -18.17 -6.32 -2.09
C ILE A 532 -18.08 -5.46 -3.35
N SER A 533 -17.18 -4.51 -3.40
CA SER A 533 -16.93 -3.72 -4.60
C SER A 533 -16.27 -4.60 -5.65
N SER A 534 -16.81 -4.66 -6.87
CA SER A 534 -16.27 -5.53 -7.92
C SER A 534 -14.80 -5.30 -8.22
N PHE A 535 -14.36 -4.06 -8.09
CA PHE A 535 -12.96 -3.67 -8.30
C PHE A 535 -12.02 -4.06 -7.15
N SER A 536 -12.54 -4.41 -5.94
CA SER A 536 -11.69 -4.72 -4.79
C SER A 536 -10.77 -5.90 -5.09
N SER A 537 -9.47 -5.66 -5.12
CA SER A 537 -8.45 -6.67 -5.34
C SER A 537 -8.36 -7.65 -4.19
N TYR A 538 -7.95 -8.89 -4.50
CA TYR A 538 -7.77 -9.96 -3.53
C TYR A 538 -6.81 -11.03 -4.05
N GLY A 539 -6.33 -11.89 -3.16
CA GLY A 539 -5.53 -13.03 -3.56
C GLY A 539 -5.20 -13.99 -2.42
N THR A 540 -4.94 -15.24 -2.80
CA THR A 540 -4.32 -16.24 -1.92
C THR A 540 -2.85 -16.33 -2.27
N LEU A 541 -1.99 -15.86 -1.37
CA LEU A 541 -0.55 -15.80 -1.57
C LEU A 541 0.06 -17.20 -1.58
N ILE A 542 1.32 -17.29 -1.99
CA ILE A 542 2.04 -18.58 -2.06
C ILE A 542 2.21 -19.23 -0.68
N ASP A 543 2.32 -18.45 0.38
CA ASP A 543 2.42 -18.89 1.77
C ASP A 543 1.07 -19.23 2.41
N GLY A 544 -0.02 -19.10 1.67
CA GLY A 544 -1.38 -19.40 2.11
C GLY A 544 -2.10 -18.24 2.79
N ARG A 545 -1.46 -17.09 3.02
CA ARG A 545 -2.15 -15.88 3.48
C ARG A 545 -3.22 -15.48 2.48
N LYS A 546 -4.37 -15.07 2.99
CA LYS A 546 -5.50 -14.58 2.19
C LYS A 546 -5.66 -13.09 2.45
N LEU A 547 -5.62 -12.31 1.40
CA LEU A 547 -5.72 -10.85 1.47
C LEU A 547 -6.89 -10.36 0.61
N PRO A 548 -7.56 -9.26 1.02
CA PRO A 548 -7.24 -8.37 2.14
C PRO A 548 -7.53 -9.01 3.52
N HIS A 549 -7.07 -8.36 4.60
CA HIS A 549 -7.39 -8.80 5.97
C HIS A 549 -8.84 -8.47 6.36
N ILE A 550 -9.31 -7.30 5.94
CA ILE A 550 -10.63 -6.73 6.30
C ILE A 550 -11.17 -5.89 5.14
N SER A 551 -12.48 -5.79 5.00
CA SER A 551 -13.11 -4.88 4.05
C SER A 551 -13.74 -3.69 4.77
N ALA A 552 -13.50 -2.48 4.25
CA ALA A 552 -14.05 -1.25 4.76
C ALA A 552 -14.84 -0.49 3.67
N PRO A 553 -15.64 0.52 4.03
CA PRO A 553 -16.35 1.33 3.04
C PRO A 553 -15.41 2.01 2.07
N GLY A 554 -15.52 1.71 0.78
CA GLY A 554 -14.64 2.29 -0.25
C GLY A 554 -15.35 2.60 -1.57
N CYS A 555 -16.64 2.27 -1.69
CA CYS A 555 -17.40 2.58 -2.89
C CYS A 555 -18.41 3.69 -2.64
N VAL A 556 -18.36 4.74 -3.46
CA VAL A 556 -19.17 5.97 -3.37
C VAL A 556 -18.97 6.71 -2.05
N VAL A 557 -17.79 7.24 -1.80
CA VAL A 557 -17.40 7.98 -0.58
C VAL A 557 -17.35 9.47 -0.84
N VAL A 558 -17.93 10.28 0.03
CA VAL A 558 -17.88 11.74 -0.03
C VAL A 558 -16.87 12.28 0.98
N SER A 559 -15.92 13.09 0.53
CA SER A 559 -14.92 13.70 1.39
C SER A 559 -14.42 15.04 0.84
N SER A 560 -13.44 15.62 1.50
CA SER A 560 -12.85 16.92 1.21
C SER A 560 -12.14 16.95 -0.14
N MET A 561 -12.33 18.00 -0.92
CA MET A 561 -11.64 18.21 -2.19
C MET A 561 -10.56 19.29 -2.04
N SER A 562 -9.41 19.11 -2.70
CA SER A 562 -8.38 20.14 -2.74
C SER A 562 -8.93 21.42 -3.39
N PRO A 563 -8.86 22.59 -2.74
CA PRO A 563 -9.34 23.83 -3.34
C PRO A 563 -8.55 24.24 -4.58
N TYR A 564 -7.29 23.81 -4.69
CA TYR A 564 -6.44 24.07 -5.87
C TYR A 564 -6.92 23.28 -7.08
N TYR A 565 -7.17 21.97 -6.89
CA TYR A 565 -7.79 21.12 -7.91
C TYR A 565 -9.17 21.65 -8.31
N MET A 566 -10.02 22.00 -7.34
CA MET A 566 -11.38 22.45 -7.63
C MET A 566 -11.40 23.76 -8.42
N ASN A 567 -10.52 24.70 -8.09
CA ASN A 567 -10.40 25.95 -8.86
C ASN A 567 -10.02 25.68 -10.32
N LEU A 568 -9.07 24.75 -10.54
CA LEU A 568 -8.65 24.35 -11.88
C LEU A 568 -9.77 23.63 -12.63
N ALA A 569 -10.36 22.59 -12.04
CA ALA A 569 -11.41 21.77 -12.63
C ALA A 569 -12.67 22.57 -13.00
N LEU A 570 -13.10 23.47 -12.12
CA LEU A 570 -14.23 24.37 -12.40
C LEU A 570 -13.91 25.38 -13.50
N SER A 571 -12.69 25.91 -13.54
CA SER A 571 -12.27 26.83 -14.60
C SER A 571 -12.17 26.17 -15.97
N GLN A 572 -11.86 24.87 -16.01
CA GLN A 572 -11.76 24.07 -17.23
C GLN A 572 -13.10 23.42 -17.66
N GLY A 573 -14.17 23.63 -16.89
CA GLY A 573 -15.48 23.05 -17.22
C GLY A 573 -15.56 21.54 -17.09
N VAL A 574 -14.76 20.94 -16.20
CA VAL A 574 -14.78 19.49 -15.93
C VAL A 574 -16.15 19.02 -15.42
N TYR A 575 -16.90 19.92 -14.77
CA TYR A 575 -18.24 19.65 -14.27
C TYR A 575 -19.30 20.37 -15.13
N ASP A 576 -20.24 19.63 -15.73
CA ASP A 576 -21.25 20.14 -16.68
C ASP A 576 -22.06 21.34 -16.16
N PHE A 577 -22.40 21.34 -14.87
CA PHE A 577 -23.15 22.42 -14.20
C PHE A 577 -22.27 23.19 -13.21
N GLY A 578 -20.95 23.21 -13.43
CA GLY A 578 -20.02 23.84 -12.54
C GLY A 578 -20.14 23.32 -11.10
N GLU A 579 -20.04 24.19 -10.11
CA GLU A 579 -20.08 23.81 -8.70
C GLU A 579 -21.40 23.15 -8.23
N TYR A 580 -22.50 23.28 -9.01
CA TYR A 580 -23.78 22.66 -8.65
C TYR A 580 -23.78 21.14 -8.87
N ASN A 581 -22.85 20.61 -9.67
CA ASN A 581 -22.68 19.19 -9.88
C ASN A 581 -21.94 18.48 -8.73
N LEU A 582 -21.43 19.25 -7.76
CA LEU A 582 -20.74 18.74 -6.60
C LEU A 582 -21.69 18.38 -5.47
N VAL A 583 -21.26 17.48 -4.60
CA VAL A 583 -22.08 16.99 -3.48
C VAL A 583 -22.35 18.08 -2.44
N ALA A 584 -21.33 18.82 -2.03
CA ALA A 584 -21.47 19.88 -1.04
C ALA A 584 -20.41 20.98 -1.19
N LYS A 585 -20.74 22.17 -0.61
CA LYS A 585 -19.85 23.33 -0.52
C LYS A 585 -19.92 23.91 0.88
N THR A 586 -18.80 24.33 1.41
CA THR A 586 -18.72 25.18 2.61
C THR A 586 -17.89 26.42 2.34
N THR A 587 -18.05 27.45 3.17
CA THR A 587 -17.26 28.68 3.09
C THR A 587 -16.50 28.86 4.40
N TYR A 588 -15.19 29.02 4.30
CA TYR A 588 -14.33 29.29 5.45
C TYR A 588 -13.35 30.44 5.15
N LYS A 589 -13.30 31.41 6.04
CA LYS A 589 -12.48 32.64 5.87
C LYS A 589 -12.61 33.26 4.48
N GLY A 590 -13.86 33.33 3.96
CA GLY A 590 -14.19 33.92 2.66
C GLY A 590 -13.84 33.11 1.43
N LYS A 591 -13.30 31.88 1.59
CA LYS A 591 -12.97 30.96 0.50
C LYS A 591 -13.95 29.79 0.44
N ALA A 592 -14.27 29.34 -0.78
CA ALA A 592 -15.10 28.16 -1.00
C ALA A 592 -14.27 26.89 -0.89
N TYR A 593 -14.84 25.87 -0.25
CA TYR A 593 -14.31 24.51 -0.16
C TYR A 593 -15.40 23.53 -0.51
N TYR A 594 -15.03 22.43 -1.11
CA TYR A 594 -15.98 21.50 -1.72
C TYR A 594 -15.78 20.08 -1.18
N TYR A 595 -16.87 19.32 -1.27
CA TYR A 595 -16.90 17.89 -1.01
C TYR A 595 -17.49 17.21 -2.23
N ASP A 596 -16.85 16.12 -2.65
CA ASP A 596 -17.33 15.33 -3.76
C ASP A 596 -17.06 13.86 -3.53
N LEU A 597 -17.62 13.00 -4.40
CA LEU A 597 -17.51 11.56 -4.27
C LEU A 597 -16.32 11.00 -5.06
N MET A 598 -15.76 9.93 -4.51
CA MET A 598 -14.80 9.06 -5.19
C MET A 598 -15.04 7.60 -4.79
N GLN A 599 -14.31 6.64 -5.40
CA GLN A 599 -14.40 5.22 -5.05
C GLN A 599 -13.07 4.49 -5.27
N GLY A 600 -12.83 3.43 -4.50
CA GLY A 600 -11.61 2.62 -4.55
C GLY A 600 -11.25 2.04 -3.19
N THR A 601 -10.36 1.07 -3.14
CA THR A 601 -9.76 0.57 -1.89
C THR A 601 -8.92 1.65 -1.21
N SER A 602 -8.46 2.63 -1.97
CA SER A 602 -7.86 3.87 -1.46
C SER A 602 -8.77 4.69 -0.54
N MET A 603 -10.09 4.43 -0.52
CA MET A 603 -11.03 5.01 0.46
C MET A 603 -11.30 4.11 1.62
N SER A 604 -11.24 2.83 1.39
CA SER A 604 -11.35 1.84 2.45
C SER A 604 -10.18 1.90 3.40
N SER A 605 -8.96 2.00 2.86
CA SER A 605 -7.73 2.04 3.65
C SER A 605 -7.71 3.22 4.65
N PRO A 606 -7.95 4.48 4.27
CA PRO A 606 -7.99 5.58 5.24
C PRO A 606 -9.18 5.49 6.22
N PHE A 607 -10.28 4.84 5.82
CA PHE A 607 -11.36 4.56 6.75
C PHE A 607 -10.90 3.59 7.85
N ALA A 608 -10.22 2.50 7.48
CA ALA A 608 -9.64 1.55 8.43
C ALA A 608 -8.53 2.21 9.27
N ALA A 609 -7.65 3.01 8.66
CA ALA A 609 -6.61 3.75 9.37
C ALA A 609 -7.20 4.72 10.42
N GLY A 610 -8.31 5.39 10.08
CA GLY A 610 -9.05 6.18 11.04
C GLY A 610 -9.59 5.33 12.21
N ALA A 611 -10.14 4.13 11.92
CA ALA A 611 -10.60 3.21 12.97
C ALA A 611 -9.44 2.75 13.87
N VAL A 612 -8.28 2.46 13.29
CA VAL A 612 -7.06 2.14 14.05
C VAL A 612 -6.66 3.31 14.95
N ALA A 613 -6.75 4.55 14.49
CA ALA A 613 -6.47 5.71 15.35
C ALA A 613 -7.41 5.78 16.57
N LEU A 614 -8.69 5.34 16.44
CA LEU A 614 -9.60 5.25 17.58
C LEU A 614 -9.19 4.13 18.53
N MET A 615 -8.71 3.00 18.02
CA MET A 615 -8.20 1.88 18.80
C MET A 615 -6.92 2.27 19.56
N LEU A 616 -5.99 2.96 18.89
CA LEU A 616 -4.74 3.47 19.50
C LEU A 616 -5.00 4.57 20.54
N GLN A 617 -6.07 5.37 20.40
CA GLN A 617 -6.52 6.26 21.47
C GLN A 617 -7.03 5.48 22.67
N ALA A 618 -7.68 4.34 22.44
CA ALA A 618 -8.22 3.48 23.52
C ALA A 618 -7.11 2.66 24.19
N ASN A 619 -6.15 2.19 23.43
CA ASN A 619 -4.98 1.44 23.89
C ASN A 619 -3.77 1.79 23.02
N PRO A 620 -2.88 2.69 23.47
CA PRO A 620 -1.73 3.16 22.69
C PRO A 620 -0.62 2.12 22.52
N ASP A 621 -0.63 1.04 23.29
CA ASP A 621 0.41 0.00 23.27
C ASP A 621 0.13 -1.12 22.24
N LEU A 622 -1.00 -1.08 21.52
CA LEU A 622 -1.33 -2.06 20.50
C LEU A 622 -0.34 -2.02 19.33
N ASN A 623 0.24 -3.16 19.03
CA ASN A 623 1.05 -3.36 17.83
C ASN A 623 0.21 -3.73 16.60
N VAL A 624 0.83 -3.81 15.42
CA VAL A 624 0.15 -4.09 14.14
C VAL A 624 -0.58 -5.44 14.14
N GLU A 625 0.00 -6.47 14.75
CA GLU A 625 -0.58 -7.81 14.80
C GLU A 625 -1.83 -7.83 15.69
N GLU A 626 -1.76 -7.23 16.85
CA GLU A 626 -2.90 -7.09 17.77
C GLU A 626 -4.04 -6.30 17.13
N VAL A 627 -3.73 -5.16 16.53
CA VAL A 627 -4.72 -4.35 15.80
C VAL A 627 -5.37 -5.16 14.68
N ARG A 628 -4.58 -5.86 13.87
CA ARG A 628 -5.09 -6.72 12.79
C ARG A 628 -6.00 -7.82 13.31
N ASN A 629 -5.58 -8.51 14.37
CA ASN A 629 -6.37 -9.58 14.98
C ASN A 629 -7.69 -9.04 15.54
N ILE A 630 -7.68 -7.90 16.22
CA ILE A 630 -8.91 -7.24 16.72
C ILE A 630 -9.86 -6.92 15.56
N LEU A 631 -9.36 -6.31 14.48
CA LEU A 631 -10.19 -5.97 13.32
C LEU A 631 -10.81 -7.21 12.68
N MET A 632 -10.05 -8.30 12.58
CA MET A 632 -10.52 -9.56 11.99
C MET A 632 -11.50 -10.30 12.89
N GLU A 633 -11.25 -10.36 14.19
CA GLU A 633 -12.12 -11.03 15.18
C GLU A 633 -13.48 -10.32 15.32
N THR A 634 -13.48 -8.99 15.27
CA THR A 634 -14.69 -8.18 15.45
C THR A 634 -15.44 -7.91 14.16
N ALA A 635 -14.94 -8.38 13.00
CA ALA A 635 -15.53 -8.15 11.70
C ALA A 635 -16.98 -8.60 11.62
N ASN A 636 -17.84 -7.75 11.04
CA ASN A 636 -19.23 -8.09 10.80
C ASN A 636 -19.35 -9.03 9.58
N ARG A 637 -19.89 -10.22 9.80
CA ARG A 637 -20.14 -11.26 8.79
C ARG A 637 -21.63 -11.39 8.50
N ASP A 638 -22.21 -10.35 7.92
CA ASP A 638 -23.62 -10.38 7.52
C ASP A 638 -23.88 -11.31 6.31
N ILE A 639 -25.14 -11.36 5.86
CA ILE A 639 -25.56 -12.22 4.75
C ILE A 639 -24.79 -11.93 3.46
N TYR A 640 -24.40 -10.68 3.20
CA TYR A 640 -23.68 -10.31 1.98
C TYR A 640 -22.26 -10.89 1.98
N VAL A 641 -21.57 -10.85 3.13
CA VAL A 641 -20.23 -11.45 3.28
C VAL A 641 -20.22 -12.94 2.99
N THR A 642 -21.32 -13.62 3.30
CA THR A 642 -21.44 -15.08 3.14
C THR A 642 -21.99 -15.52 1.79
N THR A 643 -22.64 -14.61 1.03
CA THR A 643 -23.37 -14.97 -0.20
C THR A 643 -22.94 -14.22 -1.44
N THR A 644 -22.09 -13.18 -1.33
CA THR A 644 -21.69 -12.35 -2.48
C THR A 644 -20.17 -12.27 -2.63
N GLY A 645 -19.70 -12.21 -3.88
CA GLY A 645 -18.29 -12.11 -4.23
C GLY A 645 -17.51 -13.38 -3.91
N ASN A 646 -16.18 -13.27 -4.03
CA ASN A 646 -15.27 -14.31 -3.59
C ASN A 646 -15.06 -14.19 -2.06
N PRO A 647 -15.12 -15.29 -1.28
CA PRO A 647 -14.86 -15.23 0.16
C PRO A 647 -13.53 -14.59 0.54
N VAL A 648 -12.46 -14.80 -0.26
CA VAL A 648 -11.15 -14.17 -0.03
C VAL A 648 -11.23 -12.65 -0.18
N GLN A 649 -12.03 -12.16 -1.13
CA GLN A 649 -12.18 -10.73 -1.42
C GLN A 649 -12.72 -9.92 -0.23
N TRP A 650 -13.47 -10.56 0.66
CA TRP A 650 -14.01 -9.95 1.88
C TRP A 650 -12.97 -9.88 3.02
N GLY A 651 -11.94 -10.72 2.98
CA GLY A 651 -11.09 -10.95 4.15
C GLY A 651 -11.90 -11.56 5.30
N ALA A 652 -11.70 -11.04 6.51
CA ALA A 652 -12.49 -11.47 7.67
C ALA A 652 -13.96 -11.01 7.62
N GLY A 653 -14.28 -9.99 6.82
CA GLY A 653 -15.62 -9.42 6.67
C GLY A 653 -15.61 -7.89 6.63
N LYS A 654 -16.74 -7.27 6.96
CA LYS A 654 -16.87 -5.81 7.05
C LYS A 654 -16.32 -5.30 8.37
N ILE A 655 -15.56 -4.21 8.34
CA ILE A 655 -15.04 -3.57 9.54
C ILE A 655 -16.17 -3.14 10.50
N ASP A 656 -16.08 -3.51 11.77
CA ASP A 656 -16.95 -3.06 12.86
C ASP A 656 -16.13 -2.24 13.85
N VAL A 657 -16.16 -0.94 13.67
CA VAL A 657 -15.33 0.00 14.44
C VAL A 657 -15.77 0.06 15.91
N LEU A 658 -17.07 -0.08 16.18
CA LEU A 658 -17.56 -0.07 17.56
C LEU A 658 -17.02 -1.27 18.35
N ASN A 659 -17.12 -2.47 17.80
CA ASN A 659 -16.64 -3.67 18.48
C ASN A 659 -15.10 -3.72 18.52
N ALA A 660 -14.40 -3.22 17.49
CA ALA A 660 -12.94 -3.10 17.50
C ALA A 660 -12.45 -2.15 18.62
N VAL A 661 -13.08 -0.98 18.77
CA VAL A 661 -12.73 -0.03 19.85
C VAL A 661 -13.08 -0.60 21.23
N LYS A 662 -14.23 -1.29 21.38
CA LYS A 662 -14.56 -2.00 22.64
C LYS A 662 -13.47 -3.00 23.01
N LYS A 663 -13.02 -3.81 22.06
CA LYS A 663 -11.96 -4.79 22.30
C LYS A 663 -10.63 -4.13 22.64
N ALA A 664 -10.28 -3.02 21.97
CA ALA A 664 -9.10 -2.23 22.32
C ALA A 664 -9.18 -1.65 23.74
N VAL A 665 -10.35 -1.14 24.14
CA VAL A 665 -10.61 -0.69 25.54
C VAL A 665 -10.46 -1.83 26.53
N GLU A 666 -11.04 -3.00 26.25
CA GLU A 666 -10.94 -4.17 27.11
C GLU A 666 -9.48 -4.60 27.32
N LEU A 667 -8.69 -4.62 26.26
CA LEU A 667 -7.27 -4.95 26.32
C LEU A 667 -6.44 -3.86 27.01
N GLY A 668 -6.79 -2.58 26.82
CA GLY A 668 -6.17 -1.45 27.51
C GLY A 668 -6.56 -1.36 28.99
N ALA A 669 -7.82 -1.67 29.31
CA ALA A 669 -8.30 -1.71 30.72
C ALA A 669 -7.62 -2.81 31.56
N GLY A 670 -7.02 -3.82 30.87
CA GLY A 670 -6.14 -4.79 31.52
C GLY A 670 -4.78 -4.21 31.97
N VAL A 671 -4.47 -2.96 31.59
CA VAL A 671 -3.23 -2.24 31.90
C VAL A 671 -3.53 -0.78 32.31
N GLU A 672 -4.72 -0.43 32.69
CA GLU A 672 -4.80 0.79 33.48
C GLU A 672 -3.98 0.58 34.77
N ASN A 673 -2.71 1.07 34.69
CA ASN A 673 -2.22 1.75 35.87
C ASN A 673 -3.28 2.81 36.17
N ILE A 674 -4.18 2.53 37.07
CA ILE A 674 -4.81 3.58 37.85
C ILE A 674 -3.63 4.18 38.62
N VAL A 675 -2.95 5.13 37.94
CA VAL A 675 -2.16 6.14 38.65
C VAL A 675 -3.22 6.98 39.34
N ALA A 676 -3.81 6.37 40.38
CA ALA A 676 -4.35 7.15 41.46
C ALA A 676 -3.19 8.01 41.96
N ASP A 677 -3.44 9.21 42.43
CA ASP A 677 -2.49 10.10 43.08
C ASP A 677 -1.75 9.46 44.30
N ASN A 678 -1.69 8.14 44.40
CA ASN A 678 -1.18 7.30 45.45
C ASN A 678 -0.40 6.07 44.97
N ALA A 679 0.16 6.08 43.71
CA ALA A 679 0.96 4.96 43.20
C ALA A 679 2.21 4.64 44.03
N ASP A 680 2.66 5.60 44.84
CA ASP A 680 3.78 5.49 45.77
C ASP A 680 3.44 4.64 47.03
N LYS A 681 2.19 4.23 47.20
CA LYS A 681 1.76 3.48 48.38
C LYS A 681 1.66 1.97 48.17
N LEU A 682 1.47 1.50 46.93
CA LEU A 682 1.36 0.07 46.62
C LEU A 682 2.72 -0.53 46.27
N PHE A 683 3.14 -1.55 46.99
CA PHE A 683 4.34 -2.33 46.71
C PHE A 683 3.98 -3.81 46.60
N VAL A 684 4.38 -4.46 45.53
CA VAL A 684 4.24 -5.90 45.31
C VAL A 684 5.64 -6.51 45.28
N THR A 685 6.02 -7.22 46.30
CA THR A 685 7.36 -7.77 46.50
C THR A 685 7.32 -9.29 46.39
N PRO A 686 8.00 -9.93 45.47
CA PRO A 686 8.14 -11.38 45.40
C PRO A 686 8.95 -11.87 46.63
N VAL A 687 8.43 -12.88 47.35
CA VAL A 687 9.08 -13.45 48.55
C VAL A 687 9.40 -14.93 48.36
N GLY A 688 8.93 -15.54 47.26
CA GLY A 688 9.18 -16.91 46.89
C GLY A 688 8.72 -17.19 45.47
N GLN A 689 8.81 -18.44 45.01
CA GLN A 689 8.27 -18.81 43.72
C GLN A 689 6.74 -18.68 43.75
N ASN A 690 6.20 -17.76 42.96
CA ASN A 690 4.78 -17.45 42.85
C ASN A 690 4.15 -16.97 44.20
N GLN A 691 4.96 -16.46 45.13
CA GLN A 691 4.53 -15.89 46.40
C GLN A 691 4.92 -14.43 46.48
N TYR A 692 3.98 -13.59 46.91
CA TYR A 692 4.11 -12.14 46.90
C TYR A 692 3.64 -11.53 48.22
N ASN A 693 4.35 -10.53 48.73
CA ASN A 693 3.84 -9.60 49.71
C ASN A 693 3.29 -8.37 49.00
N VAL A 694 2.03 -8.07 49.25
CA VAL A 694 1.34 -6.89 48.76
C VAL A 694 1.20 -5.91 49.92
N THR A 695 1.87 -4.77 49.84
CA THR A 695 1.90 -3.75 50.91
C THR A 695 1.28 -2.46 50.39
N VAL A 696 0.35 -1.89 51.18
CA VAL A 696 -0.20 -0.55 50.94
C VAL A 696 0.17 0.31 52.14
N LEU A 697 1.07 1.24 51.99
CA LEU A 697 1.59 2.07 53.06
C LEU A 697 0.51 2.93 53.71
N GLY A 698 0.41 2.84 55.04
CA GLY A 698 -0.55 3.58 55.85
C GLY A 698 -1.94 2.97 55.89
N ALA A 699 -2.17 1.80 55.30
CA ALA A 699 -3.47 1.13 55.34
C ALA A 699 -3.71 0.39 56.65
N ALA A 700 -4.94 0.46 57.13
CA ALA A 700 -5.38 -0.29 58.30
C ALA A 700 -5.88 -1.70 57.98
N ASP A 701 -6.36 -1.90 56.73
CA ASP A 701 -6.89 -3.16 56.21
C ASP A 701 -6.57 -3.27 54.72
N VAL A 702 -6.05 -4.43 54.27
CA VAL A 702 -5.71 -4.70 52.89
C VAL A 702 -6.37 -5.99 52.43
N GLN A 703 -7.13 -5.91 51.34
CA GLN A 703 -7.75 -7.05 50.67
C GLN A 703 -7.19 -7.16 49.25
N VAL A 704 -6.84 -8.38 48.81
CA VAL A 704 -6.27 -8.64 47.47
C VAL A 704 -7.07 -9.74 46.82
N ALA A 705 -7.48 -9.50 45.59
CA ALA A 705 -8.00 -10.50 44.68
C ALA A 705 -7.04 -10.69 43.50
N LEU A 706 -6.61 -11.92 43.27
CA LEU A 706 -5.85 -12.31 42.05
C LEU A 706 -6.83 -12.70 40.98
N CYS A 707 -6.83 -11.94 39.88
CA CYS A 707 -7.73 -12.15 38.74
C CYS A 707 -6.96 -12.65 37.51
N ASN A 708 -7.53 -13.62 36.80
CA ASN A 708 -7.05 -13.98 35.48
C ASN A 708 -7.41 -12.90 34.42
N MET A 709 -6.90 -13.02 33.18
CA MET A 709 -7.16 -12.04 32.13
C MET A 709 -8.63 -11.99 31.66
N ALA A 710 -9.47 -12.93 32.08
CA ALA A 710 -10.92 -12.90 31.89
C ALA A 710 -11.67 -12.20 33.03
N GLY A 711 -10.96 -11.62 34.01
CA GLY A 711 -11.54 -10.95 35.19
C GLY A 711 -12.09 -11.90 36.25
N GLN A 712 -11.84 -13.20 36.14
CA GLN A 712 -12.27 -14.17 37.16
C GLN A 712 -11.26 -14.21 38.29
N ILE A 713 -11.75 -14.12 39.53
CA ILE A 713 -10.92 -14.24 40.72
C ILE A 713 -10.46 -15.71 40.85
N VAL A 714 -9.15 -15.91 40.90
CA VAL A 714 -8.52 -17.22 41.06
C VAL A 714 -7.93 -17.46 42.46
N GLU A 715 -7.63 -16.38 43.20
CA GLU A 715 -7.14 -16.42 44.54
C GLU A 715 -7.54 -15.14 45.29
N ASN A 716 -7.75 -15.21 46.63
CA ASN A 716 -8.05 -14.07 47.46
C ASN A 716 -7.18 -14.12 48.73
N ALA A 717 -6.76 -12.96 49.19
CA ALA A 717 -6.05 -12.81 50.46
C ALA A 717 -6.47 -11.52 51.17
N SER A 718 -6.47 -11.47 52.47
CA SER A 718 -6.72 -10.27 53.25
C SER A 718 -5.94 -10.27 54.57
N ALA A 719 -5.56 -9.10 55.02
CA ALA A 719 -4.90 -8.92 56.34
C ALA A 719 -5.28 -7.60 56.97
N GLN A 720 -5.33 -7.57 58.29
CA GLN A 720 -5.30 -6.29 59.03
C GLN A 720 -3.88 -5.76 59.08
N GLY A 721 -3.71 -4.49 58.74
CA GLY A 721 -2.41 -3.83 58.57
C GLY A 721 -2.01 -3.65 57.12
N GLU A 722 -0.83 -3.09 56.91
CA GLU A 722 -0.36 -2.61 55.61
C GLU A 722 -0.01 -3.71 54.63
N THR A 723 0.23 -4.97 55.05
CA THR A 723 0.78 -6.02 54.20
C THR A 723 -0.03 -7.31 54.26
N VAL A 724 -0.34 -7.87 53.10
CA VAL A 724 -0.97 -9.16 52.90
C VAL A 724 -0.08 -10.08 52.05
N ALA A 725 0.04 -11.36 52.46
CA ALA A 725 0.72 -12.39 51.67
C ALA A 725 -0.25 -13.02 50.69
N VAL A 726 0.16 -13.12 49.43
CA VAL A 726 -0.58 -13.76 48.34
C VAL A 726 0.23 -14.96 47.83
N ASP A 727 -0.37 -16.16 47.90
CA ASP A 727 0.25 -17.39 47.41
C ASP A 727 -0.43 -17.84 46.11
N ALA A 728 0.23 -17.64 44.99
CA ALA A 728 -0.21 -18.06 43.67
C ALA A 728 0.43 -19.38 43.19
N SER A 729 1.01 -20.19 44.09
CA SER A 729 1.70 -21.44 43.75
C SER A 729 0.77 -22.51 43.18
N THR A 730 -0.53 -22.42 43.45
CA THR A 730 -1.57 -23.35 42.94
C THR A 730 -2.22 -22.83 41.64
N VAL A 731 -1.89 -21.62 41.20
CA VAL A 731 -2.47 -20.98 40.05
C VAL A 731 -1.67 -21.36 38.75
N ALA A 732 -2.35 -21.56 37.64
CA ALA A 732 -1.69 -21.92 36.37
C ALA A 732 -0.71 -20.84 35.95
N ASN A 733 0.36 -21.25 35.24
CA ASN A 733 1.33 -20.31 34.68
C ASN A 733 0.63 -19.31 33.75
N GLY A 734 0.92 -18.01 33.94
CA GLY A 734 0.27 -16.98 33.14
C GLY A 734 0.42 -15.58 33.71
N VAL A 735 -0.22 -14.65 33.05
CA VAL A 735 -0.30 -13.25 33.48
C VAL A 735 -1.60 -13.05 34.30
N TYR A 736 -1.49 -12.39 35.45
CA TYR A 736 -2.60 -12.13 36.38
C TYR A 736 -2.57 -10.68 36.86
N VAL A 737 -3.72 -10.19 37.30
CA VAL A 737 -3.88 -8.87 37.91
C VAL A 737 -4.22 -9.02 39.38
N LEU A 738 -3.43 -8.40 40.23
CA LEU A 738 -3.77 -8.17 41.63
C LEU A 738 -4.68 -6.94 41.70
N VAL A 739 -5.91 -7.12 42.19
CA VAL A 739 -6.81 -6.04 42.55
C VAL A 739 -6.73 -5.90 44.06
N VAL A 740 -6.24 -4.76 44.51
CA VAL A 740 -6.00 -4.49 45.96
C VAL A 740 -6.97 -3.42 46.40
N GLU A 741 -7.69 -3.68 47.48
CA GLU A 741 -8.55 -2.71 48.14
C GLU A 741 -8.01 -2.44 49.55
N ALA A 742 -7.73 -1.19 49.87
CA ALA A 742 -7.20 -0.77 51.14
C ALA A 742 -7.89 0.53 51.61
N ASP A 743 -8.54 0.49 52.76
CA ASP A 743 -9.29 1.63 53.35
C ASP A 743 -10.27 2.29 52.36
N GLY A 744 -10.92 1.48 51.49
CA GLY A 744 -11.89 1.94 50.48
C GLY A 744 -11.25 2.50 49.19
N VAL A 745 -9.93 2.48 49.08
CA VAL A 745 -9.18 2.85 47.85
C VAL A 745 -8.77 1.59 47.10
N LYS A 746 -8.93 1.56 45.76
CA LYS A 746 -8.56 0.43 44.94
C LYS A 746 -7.24 0.71 44.21
N TYR A 747 -6.36 -0.30 44.19
CA TYR A 747 -5.10 -0.33 43.50
C TYR A 747 -5.05 -1.58 42.64
N THR A 748 -4.23 -1.56 41.56
CA THR A 748 -4.00 -2.75 40.75
C THR A 748 -2.51 -2.93 40.47
N SER A 749 -2.09 -4.18 40.37
CA SER A 749 -0.72 -4.52 39.96
C SER A 749 -0.72 -5.80 39.13
N LYS A 750 0.17 -5.89 38.13
CA LYS A 750 0.33 -7.05 37.26
C LYS A 750 1.40 -7.97 37.86
N ILE A 751 1.13 -9.28 37.89
CA ILE A 751 2.13 -10.30 38.21
C ILE A 751 2.18 -11.40 37.17
N VAL A 752 3.33 -12.08 37.10
CA VAL A 752 3.53 -13.25 36.24
C VAL A 752 3.75 -14.47 37.11
N VAL A 753 2.83 -15.43 37.08
CA VAL A 753 2.93 -16.75 37.70
C VAL A 753 3.70 -17.66 36.77
N LYS A 754 4.80 -18.32 37.26
CA LYS A 754 5.71 -19.13 36.45
C LYS A 754 5.76 -20.59 36.90
#